data_82a8e6f1c0e79181111368f82da70a8f
#
_entry.id   82a8e6f1c0e79181111368f82da70a8f
#
_cell.length_a   1.000
_cell.length_b   1.000
_cell.length_c   1.000
_cell.angle_alpha   90.00
_cell.angle_beta   90.00
_cell.angle_gamma   90.00
#
_symmetry.space_group_name_H-M   'P 1'
#
loop_
_entity.id
_entity.type
_entity.pdbx_description
1 polymer ?
#
loop_
_entity_poly.entity_id
_entity_poly.type
_entity_poly.pdbx_seq_one_letter_code
_entity_poly.pdbx_strand_id
1 'polypeptide(L)'
;MKYFDKLSAAVQAAFSVRAVDTDKLLYCVKADMDGEGCYYDTYITFDNKTLYLLSGYDRLVKNKKTFDTQFDFKDFSEYPMEEIEKLYVDRYQFTARLMAKMTDGTEKQLAMFSGGFSEKFEQFCRRYETIKKGETPDDSALDDKTLYCPKCNRKYPDPNRAFCPYCTKRTWVFKRLLGMFGDYKKQIAVILAMIAVSVALGLIAPYFGTKMLYDDVLSEGGSLHGQILFVILVMAAFSLLSTGFSMIYGVIISRITPQVIHKLRTDIFASMQKLSLSFFTTKQTGSLMGRVDRDSFDVYGFFVDIVPQFIANMIKIAGLVVLMLMVNQIISLSMFLAVFFVLLCEVLWLRGQRRHWRNRDIARRGVTSTLSDALNGHRVVKAFSREEQEISRFGRKNNNLYSAEYARDKRSAHFFPVQHGIYAVFSGVIYCLGVALVLMGNLQLGGLTLLINYFGVIWDPIFFFMYMGNDWARCTDAAGRMFEILDSEPTVKPPAEPAVIPDGVLKGDIRFKDVTFEYEAGRPVLKNMSFATEAGKFTGIVGKTGAGKSTIINLISRMYDVTSGEITIDGIPVKKIPFDVLRKNIGVVSQETYLFMGTVADNIRYARPDATMEEVIQAAKSANAHDFIMKLPEGYDTVTGSGGVSLSGGEKQRISIARALIQKPNILILDEATAAMDTATERKIQSAIDNLKSGRTIIAIAHRLSTLRDADKLYVIEHGEVKESGTHDELIRTNGKYFELYKLQSESLKSVGLD
;
A
#
# COMPACT_ATOMS: atom_id res chain seq x y z
N MET A 1 9.57 -31.66 -15.70
CA MET A 1 10.33 -30.78 -14.79
C MET A 1 9.37 -29.97 -13.96
N LYS A 2 9.36 -30.09 -12.64
CA LYS A 2 8.49 -29.40 -11.71
C LYS A 2 9.34 -28.28 -11.08
N TYR A 3 8.99 -27.00 -11.29
CA TYR A 3 9.87 -25.89 -10.94
C TYR A 3 9.32 -25.04 -9.81
N PHE A 4 10.18 -24.64 -8.85
CA PHE A 4 10.02 -23.43 -8.06
C PHE A 4 10.41 -22.19 -8.89
N ASP A 5 11.51 -22.28 -9.67
CA ASP A 5 11.98 -21.21 -10.55
C ASP A 5 12.23 -21.78 -11.96
N LYS A 6 11.67 -21.13 -13.00
CA LYS A 6 11.86 -21.54 -14.39
C LYS A 6 13.28 -21.22 -14.86
N LEU A 7 13.97 -22.22 -15.40
CA LEU A 7 15.25 -22.01 -16.06
C LEU A 7 15.06 -21.23 -17.37
N SER A 8 15.81 -20.13 -17.54
CA SER A 8 15.87 -19.43 -18.83
C SER A 8 16.58 -20.32 -19.89
N ALA A 9 16.30 -20.07 -21.18
CA ALA A 9 16.95 -20.80 -22.26
C ALA A 9 18.49 -20.71 -22.19
N ALA A 10 19.02 -19.58 -21.73
CA ALA A 10 20.45 -19.35 -21.55
C ALA A 10 21.04 -20.22 -20.42
N VAL A 11 20.32 -20.37 -19.31
CA VAL A 11 20.73 -21.23 -18.18
C VAL A 11 20.63 -22.71 -18.56
N GLN A 12 19.57 -23.08 -19.29
CA GLN A 12 19.46 -24.48 -19.81
C GLN A 12 20.63 -24.82 -20.72
N ALA A 13 21.00 -23.93 -21.64
CA ALA A 13 22.18 -24.11 -22.49
C ALA A 13 23.47 -24.21 -21.66
N ALA A 14 23.60 -23.45 -20.58
CA ALA A 14 24.76 -23.52 -19.69
C ALA A 14 24.87 -24.86 -18.95
N PHE A 15 23.75 -25.47 -18.54
CA PHE A 15 23.71 -26.84 -17.99
C PHE A 15 24.02 -27.89 -19.07
N SER A 16 23.45 -27.76 -20.26
CA SER A 16 23.65 -28.71 -21.36
C SER A 16 25.12 -28.78 -21.82
N VAL A 17 25.84 -27.63 -21.85
CA VAL A 17 27.30 -27.60 -22.14
C VAL A 17 28.11 -28.43 -21.15
N ARG A 18 27.58 -28.66 -19.92
CA ARG A 18 28.22 -29.43 -18.84
C ARG A 18 27.69 -30.87 -18.74
N ALA A 19 27.10 -31.36 -19.82
CA ALA A 19 26.55 -32.74 -19.90
C ALA A 19 25.40 -33.01 -18.89
N VAL A 20 24.77 -31.99 -18.33
CA VAL A 20 23.58 -32.13 -17.47
C VAL A 20 22.35 -32.19 -18.36
N ASP A 21 21.62 -33.29 -18.28
CA ASP A 21 20.37 -33.48 -19.00
C ASP A 21 19.24 -32.69 -18.30
N THR A 22 18.89 -31.54 -18.86
CA THR A 22 17.89 -30.62 -18.28
C THR A 22 16.49 -31.22 -18.21
N ASP A 23 16.18 -32.27 -18.99
CA ASP A 23 14.87 -32.93 -18.97
C ASP A 23 14.72 -33.90 -17.79
N LYS A 24 15.83 -34.35 -17.21
CA LYS A 24 15.85 -35.19 -16.01
C LYS A 24 15.86 -34.44 -14.68
N LEU A 25 16.09 -33.12 -14.73
CA LEU A 25 16.06 -32.29 -13.52
C LEU A 25 14.67 -32.23 -12.91
N LEU A 26 14.55 -32.36 -11.59
CA LEU A 26 13.27 -32.50 -10.88
C LEU A 26 12.78 -31.18 -10.35
N TYR A 27 13.57 -30.47 -9.54
CA TYR A 27 13.25 -29.20 -8.93
C TYR A 27 14.41 -28.23 -9.09
N CYS A 28 14.11 -26.93 -9.20
CA CYS A 28 15.11 -25.89 -9.29
C CYS A 28 14.75 -24.70 -8.38
N VAL A 29 15.72 -24.19 -7.63
CA VAL A 29 15.63 -22.95 -6.88
C VAL A 29 16.77 -22.03 -7.28
N LYS A 30 16.50 -20.72 -7.27
CA LYS A 30 17.48 -19.67 -7.56
C LYS A 30 17.83 -18.93 -6.28
N ALA A 31 19.11 -18.88 -5.92
CA ALA A 31 19.69 -18.04 -4.89
C ALA A 31 20.23 -16.75 -5.51
N ASP A 32 20.27 -15.68 -4.74
CA ASP A 32 20.83 -14.39 -5.15
C ASP A 32 22.30 -14.18 -4.73
N MET A 33 22.88 -15.20 -4.07
CA MET A 33 24.28 -15.23 -3.66
C MET A 33 24.85 -16.65 -3.86
N ASP A 34 26.16 -16.73 -4.07
CA ASP A 34 26.87 -18.00 -4.14
C ASP A 34 27.24 -18.55 -2.74
N GLY A 35 28.01 -19.65 -2.69
CA GLY A 35 28.48 -20.27 -1.45
C GLY A 35 29.45 -19.38 -0.65
N GLU A 36 30.07 -18.39 -1.25
CA GLU A 36 30.99 -17.45 -0.61
C GLU A 36 30.30 -16.14 -0.18
N GLY A 37 28.99 -16.00 -0.46
CA GLY A 37 28.20 -14.80 -0.15
C GLY A 37 28.36 -13.66 -1.14
N CYS A 38 28.94 -13.92 -2.31
CA CYS A 38 29.00 -12.96 -3.41
C CYS A 38 27.67 -12.95 -4.15
N TYR A 39 27.21 -11.76 -4.59
CA TYR A 39 25.96 -11.60 -5.35
C TYR A 39 26.10 -12.18 -6.76
N TYR A 40 25.69 -13.43 -6.90
CA TYR A 40 25.58 -14.17 -8.16
C TYR A 40 24.24 -14.88 -8.23
N ASP A 41 23.69 -14.97 -9.42
CA ASP A 41 22.53 -15.81 -9.68
C ASP A 41 22.96 -17.29 -9.60
N THR A 42 22.68 -17.95 -8.48
CA THR A 42 23.05 -19.35 -8.27
C THR A 42 21.82 -20.22 -8.42
N TYR A 43 21.82 -21.05 -9.45
CA TYR A 43 20.77 -22.03 -9.73
C TYR A 43 21.14 -23.37 -9.10
N ILE A 44 20.26 -23.88 -8.25
CA ILE A 44 20.43 -25.13 -7.52
C ILE A 44 19.32 -26.07 -7.96
N THR A 45 19.72 -27.23 -8.48
CA THR A 45 18.81 -28.23 -9.03
C THR A 45 19.34 -29.61 -8.78
N PHE A 46 18.51 -30.63 -8.87
CA PHE A 46 18.96 -32.02 -8.74
C PHE A 46 18.17 -32.98 -9.65
N ASP A 47 18.80 -34.07 -9.97
CA ASP A 47 18.17 -35.26 -10.55
C ASP A 47 18.07 -36.38 -9.51
N ASN A 48 17.80 -37.61 -9.92
CA ASN A 48 17.68 -38.74 -9.00
C ASN A 48 19.03 -39.21 -8.38
N LYS A 49 20.17 -38.63 -8.77
CA LYS A 49 21.50 -39.06 -8.35
C LYS A 49 22.41 -37.94 -7.88
N THR A 50 22.25 -36.75 -8.42
CA THR A 50 23.22 -35.65 -8.24
C THR A 50 22.53 -34.32 -8.01
N LEU A 51 23.06 -33.53 -7.09
CA LEU A 51 22.74 -32.13 -6.85
C LEU A 51 23.70 -31.23 -7.63
N TYR A 52 23.17 -30.33 -8.43
CA TYR A 52 23.93 -29.42 -9.29
C TYR A 52 23.78 -27.97 -8.84
N LEU A 53 24.88 -27.23 -8.83
CA LEU A 53 24.94 -25.80 -8.56
C LEU A 53 25.57 -25.12 -9.77
N LEU A 54 24.90 -24.10 -10.29
CA LEU A 54 25.38 -23.26 -11.40
C LEU A 54 25.32 -21.81 -11.00
N SER A 55 26.47 -21.15 -10.87
CA SER A 55 26.58 -19.74 -10.49
C SER A 55 27.02 -18.87 -11.65
N GLY A 56 26.44 -17.66 -11.77
CA GLY A 56 26.77 -16.72 -12.83
C GLY A 56 25.93 -15.46 -12.77
N TYR A 57 25.84 -14.73 -13.88
CA TYR A 57 25.02 -13.54 -14.01
C TYR A 57 24.01 -13.64 -15.13
N ASP A 58 22.75 -13.40 -14.83
CA ASP A 58 21.72 -13.15 -15.84
C ASP A 58 21.88 -11.74 -16.41
N ARG A 59 22.48 -11.59 -17.59
CA ARG A 59 22.67 -10.31 -18.27
C ARG A 59 21.63 -10.14 -19.37
N LEU A 60 20.91 -8.99 -19.32
CA LEU A 60 20.03 -8.60 -20.41
C LEU A 60 20.84 -7.94 -21.53
N VAL A 61 20.98 -8.63 -22.65
CA VAL A 61 21.63 -8.11 -23.85
C VAL A 61 20.57 -7.59 -24.81
N LYS A 62 20.72 -6.33 -25.23
CA LYS A 62 19.81 -5.69 -26.17
C LYS A 62 20.14 -6.08 -27.60
N ASN A 63 19.33 -6.96 -28.22
CA ASN A 63 19.30 -7.17 -29.65
C ASN A 63 18.36 -6.14 -30.31
N LYS A 64 18.61 -5.79 -31.57
CA LYS A 64 18.01 -4.66 -32.32
C LYS A 64 16.54 -4.31 -32.01
N LYS A 65 15.70 -5.24 -31.56
CA LYS A 65 14.29 -5.01 -31.17
C LYS A 65 13.81 -5.78 -29.93
N THR A 66 14.59 -6.73 -29.39
CA THR A 66 14.25 -7.59 -28.25
C THR A 66 15.36 -7.54 -27.22
N PHE A 67 15.01 -7.87 -25.96
CA PHE A 67 16.00 -8.11 -24.92
C PHE A 67 16.11 -9.62 -24.77
N ASP A 68 17.30 -10.18 -25.01
CA ASP A 68 17.60 -11.58 -24.77
C ASP A 68 18.37 -11.69 -23.47
N THR A 69 18.09 -12.73 -22.69
CA THR A 69 18.84 -13.04 -21.47
C THR A 69 20.03 -13.89 -21.86
N GLN A 70 21.23 -13.41 -21.57
CA GLN A 70 22.49 -14.16 -21.68
C GLN A 70 22.94 -14.47 -20.27
N PHE A 71 23.40 -15.70 -20.03
CA PHE A 71 23.95 -16.13 -18.77
C PHE A 71 25.48 -16.16 -18.86
N ASP A 72 26.11 -15.25 -18.11
CA ASP A 72 27.56 -15.18 -17.99
C ASP A 72 27.98 -16.14 -16.86
N PHE A 73 28.47 -17.29 -17.23
CA PHE A 73 28.90 -18.37 -16.33
C PHE A 73 30.09 -17.95 -15.43
N LYS A 74 30.04 -18.35 -14.15
CA LYS A 74 31.13 -18.19 -13.20
C LYS A 74 31.66 -19.54 -12.68
N ASP A 75 30.77 -20.35 -12.08
CA ASP A 75 31.15 -21.57 -11.38
C ASP A 75 30.08 -22.67 -11.54
N PHE A 76 30.53 -23.93 -11.47
CA PHE A 76 29.69 -25.11 -11.51
C PHE A 76 30.21 -26.15 -10.54
N SER A 77 29.33 -26.68 -9.72
CA SER A 77 29.64 -27.75 -8.77
C SER A 77 28.57 -28.81 -8.81
N GLU A 78 28.98 -30.05 -8.64
CA GLU A 78 28.10 -31.21 -8.55
C GLU A 78 28.40 -32.05 -7.31
N TYR A 79 27.36 -32.56 -6.68
CA TYR A 79 27.44 -33.35 -5.46
C TYR A 79 26.58 -34.61 -5.61
N PRO A 80 27.15 -35.83 -5.57
CA PRO A 80 26.39 -37.06 -5.53
C PRO A 80 25.44 -37.10 -4.32
N MET A 81 24.19 -37.50 -4.52
CA MET A 81 23.20 -37.53 -3.42
C MET A 81 23.60 -38.51 -2.29
N GLU A 82 24.43 -39.52 -2.62
CA GLU A 82 24.97 -40.51 -1.67
C GLU A 82 25.92 -39.86 -0.65
N GLU A 83 26.65 -38.83 -1.06
CA GLU A 83 27.61 -38.11 -0.21
C GLU A 83 26.96 -37.10 0.73
N ILE A 84 25.71 -36.69 0.49
CA ILE A 84 25.01 -35.73 1.31
C ILE A 84 24.14 -36.48 2.32
N GLU A 85 24.45 -36.41 3.62
CA GLU A 85 23.61 -36.99 4.68
C GLU A 85 22.29 -36.27 4.76
N LYS A 86 22.33 -34.90 4.86
CA LYS A 86 21.17 -34.05 5.04
C LYS A 86 21.35 -32.69 4.38
N LEU A 87 20.30 -32.20 3.72
CA LEU A 87 20.22 -30.84 3.19
C LEU A 87 19.30 -30.02 4.06
N TYR A 88 19.76 -28.86 4.54
CA TYR A 88 18.96 -28.01 5.42
C TYR A 88 19.25 -26.51 5.23
N VAL A 89 18.31 -25.66 5.65
CA VAL A 89 18.44 -24.21 5.63
C VAL A 89 18.86 -23.73 7.02
N ASP A 90 20.00 -23.06 7.08
CA ASP A 90 20.44 -22.33 8.27
C ASP A 90 20.13 -20.86 8.10
N ARG A 91 19.34 -20.31 9.03
CA ARG A 91 18.78 -18.95 8.92
C ARG A 91 19.53 -17.95 9.78
N TYR A 92 19.89 -16.82 9.16
CA TYR A 92 20.29 -15.59 9.84
C TYR A 92 19.12 -14.62 9.95
N GLN A 93 19.38 -13.44 10.49
CA GLN A 93 18.33 -12.44 10.68
C GLN A 93 17.69 -11.94 9.37
N PHE A 94 18.50 -11.70 8.33
CA PHE A 94 18.04 -11.17 7.04
C PHE A 94 18.45 -12.03 5.84
N THR A 95 19.33 -12.98 6.04
CA THR A 95 19.82 -13.94 5.03
C THR A 95 19.68 -15.36 5.54
N ALA A 96 19.81 -16.33 4.65
CA ALA A 96 19.89 -17.73 5.01
C ALA A 96 20.92 -18.45 4.12
N ARG A 97 21.40 -19.60 4.60
CA ARG A 97 22.34 -20.46 3.89
C ARG A 97 21.69 -21.81 3.58
N LEU A 98 21.97 -22.34 2.41
CA LEU A 98 21.75 -23.74 2.12
C LEU A 98 22.98 -24.54 2.56
N MET A 99 22.81 -25.40 3.52
CA MET A 99 23.86 -26.23 4.11
C MET A 99 23.66 -27.71 3.72
N ALA A 100 24.73 -28.34 3.37
CA ALA A 100 24.80 -29.79 3.19
C ALA A 100 25.67 -30.40 4.29
N LYS A 101 25.08 -31.30 5.07
CA LYS A 101 25.85 -32.18 5.97
C LYS A 101 26.27 -33.41 5.14
N MET A 102 27.58 -33.60 5.00
CA MET A 102 28.13 -34.69 4.23
C MET A 102 28.22 -35.96 5.08
N THR A 103 28.29 -37.11 4.44
CA THR A 103 28.39 -38.43 5.11
C THR A 103 29.71 -38.61 5.89
N ASP A 104 30.74 -37.82 5.58
CA ASP A 104 31.99 -37.75 6.33
C ASP A 104 31.91 -36.91 7.60
N GLY A 105 30.74 -36.33 7.89
CA GLY A 105 30.46 -35.47 9.03
C GLY A 105 30.82 -33.99 8.80
N THR A 106 31.36 -33.60 7.65
CA THR A 106 31.66 -32.19 7.33
C THR A 106 30.39 -31.44 6.95
N GLU A 107 30.32 -30.16 7.33
CA GLU A 107 29.23 -29.27 6.90
C GLU A 107 29.74 -28.31 5.82
N LYS A 108 29.05 -28.30 4.67
CA LYS A 108 29.40 -27.47 3.53
C LYS A 108 28.31 -26.46 3.21
N GLN A 109 28.67 -25.18 3.09
CA GLN A 109 27.79 -24.14 2.62
C GLN A 109 27.71 -24.21 1.08
N LEU A 110 26.51 -24.41 0.55
CA LEU A 110 26.28 -24.53 -0.90
C LEU A 110 25.90 -23.19 -1.53
N ALA A 111 25.04 -22.41 -0.87
CA ALA A 111 24.64 -21.09 -1.33
C ALA A 111 24.16 -20.23 -0.17
N MET A 112 24.19 -18.92 -0.35
CA MET A 112 23.52 -17.96 0.49
C MET A 112 22.36 -17.31 -0.28
N PHE A 113 21.36 -16.83 0.44
CA PHE A 113 20.23 -16.14 -0.17
C PHE A 113 19.54 -15.20 0.81
N SER A 114 18.86 -14.18 0.27
CA SER A 114 18.04 -13.26 1.03
C SER A 114 16.91 -14.00 1.74
N GLY A 115 16.57 -13.60 2.97
CA GLY A 115 15.59 -14.27 3.82
C GLY A 115 14.21 -14.50 3.17
N GLY A 116 13.84 -13.69 2.18
CA GLY A 116 12.61 -13.84 1.40
C GLY A 116 12.53 -15.14 0.56
N PHE A 117 13.65 -15.82 0.34
CA PHE A 117 13.69 -17.11 -0.39
C PHE A 117 13.67 -18.32 0.54
N SER A 118 13.77 -18.13 1.86
CA SER A 118 13.94 -19.22 2.84
C SER A 118 12.86 -20.29 2.74
N GLU A 119 11.61 -19.90 2.56
CA GLU A 119 10.49 -20.85 2.43
C GLU A 119 10.62 -21.75 1.20
N LYS A 120 11.02 -21.19 0.05
CA LYS A 120 11.28 -21.96 -1.17
C LYS A 120 12.40 -22.98 -0.95
N PHE A 121 13.48 -22.57 -0.28
CA PHE A 121 14.61 -23.44 0.00
C PHE A 121 14.29 -24.52 1.01
N GLU A 122 13.46 -24.26 2.02
CA GLU A 122 12.99 -25.31 2.94
C GLU A 122 12.12 -26.35 2.24
N GLN A 123 11.20 -25.88 1.39
CA GLN A 123 10.39 -26.78 0.57
C GLN A 123 11.27 -27.60 -0.40
N PHE A 124 12.32 -26.99 -0.96
CA PHE A 124 13.30 -27.69 -1.80
C PHE A 124 14.03 -28.77 -1.00
N CYS A 125 14.53 -28.47 0.20
CA CYS A 125 15.20 -29.45 1.08
C CYS A 125 14.28 -30.61 1.45
N ARG A 126 13.01 -30.36 1.80
CA ARG A 126 12.04 -31.41 2.11
C ARG A 126 11.83 -32.35 0.93
N ARG A 127 11.69 -31.82 -0.29
CA ARG A 127 11.52 -32.63 -1.50
C ARG A 127 12.77 -33.43 -1.85
N TYR A 128 13.94 -32.78 -1.68
CA TYR A 128 15.21 -33.50 -1.83
C TYR A 128 15.29 -34.71 -0.91
N GLU A 129 14.94 -34.55 0.38
CA GLU A 129 14.94 -35.64 1.35
C GLU A 129 13.89 -36.73 1.02
N THR A 130 12.70 -36.34 0.57
CA THR A 130 11.65 -37.29 0.19
C THR A 130 12.08 -38.16 -0.99
N ILE A 131 12.67 -37.54 -2.03
CA ILE A 131 13.17 -38.27 -3.20
C ILE A 131 14.37 -39.15 -2.85
N LYS A 132 15.27 -38.69 -1.98
CA LYS A 132 16.40 -39.46 -1.48
C LYS A 132 15.93 -40.74 -0.76
N LYS A 133 14.77 -40.71 -0.09
CA LYS A 133 14.14 -41.86 0.55
C LYS A 133 13.40 -42.78 -0.43
N GLY A 134 13.35 -42.44 -1.72
CA GLY A 134 12.61 -43.19 -2.73
C GLY A 134 11.10 -42.98 -2.72
N GLU A 135 10.61 -41.95 -1.99
CA GLU A 135 9.20 -41.60 -1.89
C GLU A 135 8.83 -40.55 -2.95
N THR A 136 7.57 -40.54 -3.37
CA THR A 136 7.05 -39.49 -4.27
C THR A 136 6.61 -38.26 -3.44
N PRO A 137 7.20 -37.08 -3.67
CA PRO A 137 6.83 -35.90 -2.93
C PRO A 137 5.41 -35.42 -3.29
N ASP A 138 4.68 -34.94 -2.30
CA ASP A 138 3.39 -34.31 -2.51
C ASP A 138 3.60 -32.92 -3.14
N ASP A 139 3.23 -32.81 -4.41
CA ASP A 139 3.33 -31.58 -5.20
C ASP A 139 2.09 -30.68 -5.10
N SER A 140 1.08 -31.07 -4.35
CA SER A 140 -0.13 -30.25 -4.16
C SER A 140 0.19 -28.86 -3.57
N ALA A 141 1.26 -28.77 -2.77
CA ALA A 141 1.78 -27.53 -2.20
C ALA A 141 2.73 -26.73 -3.13
N LEU A 142 3.15 -27.29 -4.29
CA LEU A 142 3.92 -26.54 -5.31
C LEU A 142 3.06 -25.56 -6.08
N ASP A 143 1.80 -25.85 -6.18
CA ASP A 143 0.80 -24.95 -6.72
C ASP A 143 0.42 -23.89 -5.65
N ASP A 144 1.34 -23.00 -5.32
CA ASP A 144 1.06 -21.76 -4.61
C ASP A 144 0.18 -20.83 -5.48
N LYS A 145 -0.79 -21.47 -6.19
CA LYS A 145 -1.84 -20.80 -6.97
C LYS A 145 -2.67 -19.86 -6.10
N THR A 146 -2.65 -20.06 -4.78
CA THR A 146 -3.34 -19.24 -3.80
C THR A 146 -2.68 -17.88 -3.57
N LEU A 147 -1.35 -17.77 -3.74
CA LEU A 147 -0.61 -16.53 -3.49
C LEU A 147 -0.41 -15.66 -4.73
N TYR A 148 -0.56 -16.22 -5.93
CA TYR A 148 -0.36 -15.51 -7.19
C TYR A 148 -1.61 -15.49 -8.05
N CYS A 149 -1.87 -14.35 -8.68
CA CYS A 149 -3.00 -14.22 -9.60
C CYS A 149 -2.82 -15.13 -10.82
N PRO A 150 -3.76 -16.04 -11.14
CA PRO A 150 -3.65 -16.96 -12.27
C PRO A 150 -3.63 -16.26 -13.63
N LYS A 151 -4.07 -14.95 -13.70
CA LYS A 151 -4.11 -14.19 -14.95
C LYS A 151 -2.85 -13.41 -15.23
N CYS A 152 -2.19 -12.84 -14.22
CA CYS A 152 -1.03 -11.95 -14.41
C CYS A 152 0.21 -12.40 -13.64
N ASN A 153 0.14 -13.51 -12.92
CA ASN A 153 1.23 -14.11 -12.12
C ASN A 153 1.86 -13.12 -11.11
N ARG A 154 1.10 -12.13 -10.63
CA ARG A 154 1.54 -11.21 -9.57
C ARG A 154 1.05 -11.73 -8.23
N LYS A 155 1.89 -11.60 -7.21
CA LYS A 155 1.53 -11.95 -5.83
C LYS A 155 0.32 -11.12 -5.38
N TYR A 156 -0.64 -11.76 -4.73
CA TYR A 156 -1.76 -11.04 -4.13
C TYR A 156 -1.25 -10.12 -3.01
N PRO A 157 -1.83 -8.93 -2.84
CA PRO A 157 -1.48 -8.03 -1.74
C PRO A 157 -1.74 -8.64 -0.37
N ASP A 158 -2.76 -9.50 -0.27
CA ASP A 158 -3.12 -10.25 0.92
C ASP A 158 -3.07 -11.76 0.58
N PRO A 159 -2.20 -12.56 1.25
CA PRO A 159 -2.09 -14.00 1.01
C PRO A 159 -3.41 -14.76 1.26
N ASN A 160 -4.23 -14.27 2.18
CA ASN A 160 -5.49 -14.91 2.56
C ASN A 160 -6.65 -14.56 1.63
N ARG A 161 -6.42 -13.70 0.63
CA ARG A 161 -7.45 -13.20 -0.26
C ARG A 161 -7.00 -13.19 -1.72
N ALA A 162 -7.64 -14.01 -2.55
CA ALA A 162 -7.36 -14.11 -3.99
C ALA A 162 -7.88 -12.89 -4.78
N PHE A 163 -7.57 -11.67 -4.31
CA PHE A 163 -7.93 -10.41 -4.97
C PHE A 163 -6.72 -9.81 -5.69
N CYS A 164 -6.76 -9.75 -7.02
CA CYS A 164 -5.74 -9.08 -7.82
C CYS A 164 -6.23 -7.71 -8.30
N PRO A 165 -5.70 -6.59 -7.78
CA PRO A 165 -6.12 -5.25 -8.21
C PRO A 165 -5.84 -4.98 -9.70
N TYR A 166 -4.90 -5.70 -10.31
CA TYR A 166 -4.56 -5.56 -11.74
C TYR A 166 -5.46 -6.35 -12.68
N CYS A 167 -6.07 -7.43 -12.20
CA CYS A 167 -6.90 -8.35 -13.01
C CYS A 167 -8.39 -8.26 -12.71
N THR A 168 -8.76 -7.56 -11.64
CA THR A 168 -10.17 -7.33 -11.31
C THR A 168 -10.85 -6.59 -12.45
N LYS A 169 -12.00 -7.10 -12.88
CA LYS A 169 -12.76 -6.45 -13.95
C LYS A 169 -13.11 -5.03 -13.52
N ARG A 170 -12.57 -4.03 -14.22
CA ARG A 170 -12.83 -2.61 -13.96
C ARG A 170 -14.31 -2.28 -13.93
N THR A 171 -15.11 -3.00 -14.71
CA THR A 171 -16.58 -2.89 -14.72
C THR A 171 -17.23 -3.23 -13.37
N TRP A 172 -16.69 -4.20 -12.62
CA TRP A 172 -17.18 -4.54 -11.28
C TRP A 172 -16.92 -3.40 -10.28
N VAL A 173 -15.70 -2.84 -10.31
CA VAL A 173 -15.32 -1.68 -9.47
C VAL A 173 -16.25 -0.50 -9.74
N PHE A 174 -16.50 -0.20 -11.02
CA PHE A 174 -17.38 0.90 -11.42
C PHE A 174 -18.84 0.65 -11.01
N LYS A 175 -19.36 -0.58 -11.19
CA LYS A 175 -20.71 -0.94 -10.76
C LYS A 175 -20.89 -0.75 -9.25
N ARG A 176 -19.86 -1.09 -8.46
CA ARG A 176 -19.87 -0.89 -7.01
C ARG A 176 -19.84 0.60 -6.64
N LEU A 177 -19.03 1.41 -7.33
CA LEU A 177 -19.02 2.86 -7.15
C LEU A 177 -20.40 3.46 -7.48
N LEU A 178 -21.02 3.08 -8.61
CA LEU A 178 -22.37 3.52 -8.94
C LEU A 178 -23.39 3.12 -7.88
N GLY A 179 -23.22 1.96 -7.25
CA GLY A 179 -24.06 1.52 -6.14
C GLY A 179 -24.06 2.49 -4.95
N MET A 180 -22.96 3.18 -4.70
CA MET A 180 -22.86 4.17 -3.61
C MET A 180 -23.70 5.42 -3.85
N PHE A 181 -24.07 5.69 -5.09
CA PHE A 181 -25.01 6.75 -5.48
C PHE A 181 -26.47 6.31 -5.42
N GLY A 182 -26.75 5.08 -4.97
CA GLY A 182 -28.08 4.50 -4.94
C GLY A 182 -29.10 5.30 -4.13
N ASP A 183 -28.67 6.00 -3.07
CA ASP A 183 -29.51 6.83 -2.22
C ASP A 183 -29.95 8.13 -2.93
N TYR A 184 -29.28 8.50 -4.03
CA TYR A 184 -29.47 9.76 -4.76
C TYR A 184 -30.16 9.57 -6.12
N LYS A 185 -30.88 8.45 -6.36
CA LYS A 185 -31.49 8.10 -7.66
C LYS A 185 -32.39 9.21 -8.22
N LYS A 186 -33.21 9.85 -7.37
CA LYS A 186 -34.11 10.93 -7.79
C LYS A 186 -33.32 12.15 -8.29
N GLN A 187 -32.30 12.56 -7.55
CA GLN A 187 -31.46 13.70 -7.91
C GLN A 187 -30.66 13.40 -9.19
N ILE A 188 -30.16 12.17 -9.35
CA ILE A 188 -29.47 11.75 -10.58
C ILE A 188 -30.43 11.79 -11.78
N ALA A 189 -31.68 11.36 -11.64
CA ALA A 189 -32.67 11.46 -12.70
C ALA A 189 -32.93 12.93 -13.10
N VAL A 190 -32.99 13.87 -12.12
CA VAL A 190 -33.10 15.30 -12.38
C VAL A 190 -31.87 15.82 -13.13
N ILE A 191 -30.65 15.44 -12.69
CA ILE A 191 -29.41 15.82 -13.36
C ILE A 191 -29.42 15.37 -14.83
N LEU A 192 -29.79 14.11 -15.08
CA LEU A 192 -29.87 13.56 -16.42
C LEU A 192 -30.87 14.33 -17.30
N ALA A 193 -32.04 14.65 -16.76
CA ALA A 193 -33.03 15.45 -17.48
C ALA A 193 -32.49 16.87 -17.78
N MET A 194 -31.86 17.53 -16.81
CA MET A 194 -31.27 18.86 -17.01
C MET A 194 -30.15 18.85 -18.05
N ILE A 195 -29.27 17.84 -18.04
CA ILE A 195 -28.24 17.66 -19.07
C ILE A 195 -28.88 17.47 -20.44
N ALA A 196 -29.89 16.62 -20.56
CA ALA A 196 -30.57 16.37 -21.84
C ALA A 196 -31.22 17.64 -22.40
N VAL A 197 -31.93 18.41 -21.55
CA VAL A 197 -32.55 19.68 -21.95
C VAL A 197 -31.48 20.70 -22.33
N SER A 198 -30.43 20.86 -21.52
CA SER A 198 -29.34 21.81 -21.80
C SER A 198 -28.67 21.49 -23.15
N VAL A 199 -28.34 20.21 -23.42
CA VAL A 199 -27.73 19.81 -24.70
C VAL A 199 -28.69 20.00 -25.86
N ALA A 200 -29.97 19.67 -25.73
CA ALA A 200 -30.98 19.86 -26.78
C ALA A 200 -31.13 21.34 -27.16
N LEU A 201 -31.25 22.23 -26.15
CA LEU A 201 -31.30 23.68 -26.37
C LEU A 201 -30.02 24.21 -27.05
N GLY A 202 -28.83 23.72 -26.62
CA GLY A 202 -27.55 24.08 -27.21
C GLY A 202 -27.40 23.61 -28.68
N LEU A 203 -28.03 22.49 -29.06
CA LEU A 203 -28.04 22.00 -30.45
C LEU A 203 -29.07 22.75 -31.34
N ILE A 204 -30.15 23.24 -30.74
CA ILE A 204 -31.19 23.98 -31.47
C ILE A 204 -30.75 25.45 -31.72
N ALA A 205 -30.01 26.07 -30.80
CA ALA A 205 -29.58 27.48 -30.95
C ALA A 205 -28.87 27.80 -32.27
N PRO A 206 -27.92 27.00 -32.78
CA PRO A 206 -27.30 27.23 -34.10
C PRO A 206 -28.25 27.18 -35.26
N TYR A 207 -29.37 26.45 -35.19
CA TYR A 207 -30.39 26.43 -36.25
C TYR A 207 -30.97 27.83 -36.49
N PHE A 208 -31.28 28.56 -35.44
CA PHE A 208 -31.75 29.95 -35.55
C PHE A 208 -30.64 30.88 -36.01
N GLY A 209 -29.44 30.77 -35.48
CA GLY A 209 -28.31 31.63 -35.79
C GLY A 209 -27.67 31.39 -37.17
N THR A 210 -27.98 30.26 -37.82
CA THR A 210 -27.45 29.97 -39.18
C THR A 210 -28.57 29.74 -40.17
N LYS A 211 -29.28 28.60 -40.13
CA LYS A 211 -30.27 28.27 -41.18
C LYS A 211 -31.36 29.33 -41.29
N MET A 212 -32.04 29.62 -40.17
CA MET A 212 -33.15 30.60 -40.18
C MET A 212 -32.67 31.99 -40.49
N LEU A 213 -31.49 32.41 -40.03
CA LEU A 213 -30.92 33.72 -40.31
C LEU A 213 -30.64 33.90 -41.80
N TYR A 214 -30.01 32.93 -42.48
CA TYR A 214 -29.62 33.05 -43.89
C TYR A 214 -30.78 32.77 -44.84
N ASP A 215 -31.61 31.76 -44.57
CA ASP A 215 -32.64 31.31 -45.49
C ASP A 215 -33.95 32.09 -45.34
N ASP A 216 -34.34 32.53 -44.10
CA ASP A 216 -35.63 33.16 -43.82
C ASP A 216 -35.55 34.70 -43.59
N VAL A 217 -34.40 35.19 -43.00
CA VAL A 217 -34.29 36.61 -42.61
C VAL A 217 -33.53 37.44 -43.66
N LEU A 218 -32.43 36.90 -44.20
CA LEU A 218 -31.56 37.60 -45.14
C LEU A 218 -31.97 37.43 -46.59
N SER A 219 -32.75 36.38 -46.92
CA SER A 219 -33.21 36.16 -48.29
C SER A 219 -34.39 37.07 -48.62
N GLU A 220 -34.44 37.67 -49.86
CA GLU A 220 -35.50 38.58 -50.30
C GLU A 220 -36.90 37.95 -50.35
N GLY A 221 -37.01 36.63 -50.37
CA GLY A 221 -38.29 35.91 -50.30
C GLY A 221 -38.58 35.16 -49.00
N GLY A 222 -37.77 35.39 -47.94
CA GLY A 222 -37.86 34.68 -46.69
C GLY A 222 -39.06 35.11 -45.82
N SER A 223 -39.60 34.14 -45.07
CA SER A 223 -40.79 34.35 -44.24
C SER A 223 -40.60 35.40 -43.10
N LEU A 224 -39.37 35.66 -42.67
CA LEU A 224 -39.00 36.59 -41.62
C LEU A 224 -38.05 37.68 -42.11
N HIS A 225 -38.16 38.06 -43.41
CA HIS A 225 -37.27 39.02 -44.01
C HIS A 225 -37.13 40.30 -43.19
N GLY A 226 -35.89 40.70 -42.87
CA GLY A 226 -35.58 41.92 -42.09
C GLY A 226 -35.74 41.79 -40.57
N GLN A 227 -36.30 40.69 -40.02
CA GLN A 227 -36.49 40.53 -38.58
C GLN A 227 -35.25 39.95 -37.85
N ILE A 228 -34.09 40.57 -38.08
CA ILE A 228 -32.77 40.12 -37.58
C ILE A 228 -32.81 40.09 -36.02
N LEU A 229 -33.36 41.12 -35.38
CA LEU A 229 -33.40 41.23 -33.92
C LEU A 229 -34.19 40.10 -33.30
N PHE A 230 -35.32 39.67 -33.88
CA PHE A 230 -36.11 38.58 -33.38
C PHE A 230 -35.29 37.26 -33.37
N VAL A 231 -34.58 36.93 -34.43
CA VAL A 231 -33.78 35.71 -34.52
C VAL A 231 -32.63 35.76 -33.54
N ILE A 232 -31.96 36.90 -33.38
CA ILE A 232 -30.86 37.06 -32.39
C ILE A 232 -31.40 36.87 -30.97
N LEU A 233 -32.56 37.47 -30.64
CA LEU A 233 -33.17 37.32 -29.29
C LEU A 233 -33.55 35.85 -29.00
N VAL A 234 -34.11 35.14 -30.00
CA VAL A 234 -34.46 33.72 -29.86
C VAL A 234 -33.21 32.87 -29.64
N MET A 235 -32.14 33.09 -30.46
CA MET A 235 -30.87 32.39 -30.29
C MET A 235 -30.26 32.65 -28.93
N ALA A 236 -30.24 33.91 -28.48
CA ALA A 236 -29.76 34.28 -27.13
C ALA A 236 -30.60 33.62 -26.02
N ALA A 237 -31.93 33.59 -26.17
CA ALA A 237 -32.80 32.93 -25.20
C ALA A 237 -32.50 31.41 -25.08
N PHE A 238 -32.36 30.70 -26.19
CA PHE A 238 -31.97 29.27 -26.17
C PHE A 238 -30.60 29.05 -25.53
N SER A 239 -29.63 29.91 -25.82
CA SER A 239 -28.28 29.85 -25.25
C SER A 239 -28.29 30.13 -23.75
N LEU A 240 -29.01 31.12 -23.30
CA LEU A 240 -29.17 31.46 -21.89
C LEU A 240 -29.90 30.37 -21.11
N LEU A 241 -30.98 29.82 -21.68
CA LEU A 241 -31.70 28.68 -21.09
C LEU A 241 -30.82 27.45 -20.99
N SER A 242 -30.06 27.10 -22.03
CA SER A 242 -29.10 26.00 -22.01
C SER A 242 -28.06 26.19 -20.90
N THR A 243 -27.50 27.39 -20.79
CA THR A 243 -26.55 27.73 -19.71
C THR A 243 -27.21 27.66 -18.34
N GLY A 244 -28.44 28.16 -18.19
CA GLY A 244 -29.21 28.07 -16.93
C GLY A 244 -29.42 26.61 -16.47
N PHE A 245 -29.88 25.73 -17.37
CA PHE A 245 -29.99 24.30 -17.05
C PHE A 245 -28.63 23.66 -16.72
N SER A 246 -27.58 24.07 -17.40
CA SER A 246 -26.21 23.64 -17.12
C SER A 246 -25.75 24.05 -15.71
N MET A 247 -26.05 25.26 -15.30
CA MET A 247 -25.77 25.75 -13.93
C MET A 247 -26.56 24.96 -12.89
N ILE A 248 -27.85 24.68 -13.14
CA ILE A 248 -28.71 23.95 -12.18
C ILE A 248 -28.14 22.57 -11.93
N TYR A 249 -27.85 21.79 -12.97
CA TYR A 249 -27.30 20.44 -12.74
C TYR A 249 -25.91 20.51 -12.10
N GLY A 250 -25.10 21.52 -12.44
CA GLY A 250 -23.80 21.73 -11.81
C GLY A 250 -23.91 21.96 -10.31
N VAL A 251 -24.89 22.78 -9.86
CA VAL A 251 -25.17 23.01 -8.43
C VAL A 251 -25.65 21.73 -7.74
N ILE A 252 -26.51 20.95 -8.39
CA ILE A 252 -27.02 19.69 -7.79
C ILE A 252 -25.86 18.69 -7.62
N ILE A 253 -25.03 18.51 -8.65
CA ILE A 253 -23.92 17.56 -8.61
C ILE A 253 -22.85 17.97 -7.59
N SER A 254 -22.59 19.29 -7.47
CA SER A 254 -21.65 19.83 -6.49
C SER A 254 -22.10 19.65 -5.02
N ARG A 255 -23.37 19.37 -4.78
CA ARG A 255 -23.90 19.02 -3.44
C ARG A 255 -23.83 17.54 -3.15
N ILE A 256 -24.16 16.70 -4.13
CA ILE A 256 -24.28 15.23 -3.95
C ILE A 256 -22.89 14.59 -3.87
N THR A 257 -22.01 14.91 -4.80
CA THR A 257 -20.74 14.21 -4.91
C THR A 257 -19.83 14.38 -3.69
N PRO A 258 -19.68 15.58 -3.09
CA PRO A 258 -18.93 15.71 -1.83
C PRO A 258 -19.51 14.89 -0.69
N GLN A 259 -20.85 14.74 -0.60
CA GLN A 259 -21.47 13.93 0.44
C GLN A 259 -21.13 12.44 0.28
N VAL A 260 -21.18 11.91 -0.94
CA VAL A 260 -20.80 10.53 -1.23
C VAL A 260 -19.31 10.29 -0.92
N ILE A 261 -18.44 11.22 -1.32
CA ILE A 261 -17.00 11.09 -1.05
C ILE A 261 -16.68 11.25 0.43
N HIS A 262 -17.35 12.16 1.13
CA HIS A 262 -17.24 12.27 2.59
C HIS A 262 -17.59 10.96 3.27
N LYS A 263 -18.74 10.34 2.92
CA LYS A 263 -19.13 9.03 3.43
C LYS A 263 -18.07 7.97 3.11
N LEU A 264 -17.58 7.93 1.88
CA LEU A 264 -16.55 6.98 1.45
C LEU A 264 -15.24 7.14 2.25
N ARG A 265 -14.76 8.38 2.45
CA ARG A 265 -13.57 8.66 3.28
C ARG A 265 -13.75 8.22 4.72
N THR A 266 -14.92 8.51 5.29
CA THR A 266 -15.27 8.11 6.66
C THR A 266 -15.30 6.58 6.78
N ASP A 267 -15.92 5.88 5.83
CA ASP A 267 -16.02 4.43 5.82
C ASP A 267 -14.62 3.77 5.66
N ILE A 268 -13.75 4.32 4.81
CA ILE A 268 -12.37 3.86 4.65
C ILE A 268 -11.60 4.03 5.97
N PHE A 269 -11.67 5.21 6.58
CA PHE A 269 -10.99 5.49 7.83
C PHE A 269 -11.51 4.60 8.97
N ALA A 270 -12.84 4.44 9.07
CA ALA A 270 -13.47 3.54 10.05
C ALA A 270 -13.06 2.07 9.82
N SER A 271 -12.96 1.65 8.56
CA SER A 271 -12.47 0.30 8.24
C SER A 271 -11.01 0.13 8.63
N MET A 272 -10.15 1.12 8.33
CA MET A 272 -8.74 1.09 8.76
C MET A 272 -8.61 0.93 10.27
N GLN A 273 -9.41 1.66 11.07
CA GLN A 273 -9.35 1.58 12.53
C GLN A 273 -9.75 0.19 13.10
N LYS A 274 -10.49 -0.60 12.32
CA LYS A 274 -10.89 -1.97 12.69
C LYS A 274 -9.86 -3.03 12.31
N LEU A 275 -8.90 -2.70 11.43
CA LEU A 275 -7.90 -3.64 10.97
C LEU A 275 -6.86 -3.94 12.05
N SER A 276 -6.31 -5.17 12.01
CA SER A 276 -5.28 -5.63 12.95
C SER A 276 -3.93 -4.95 12.70
N LEU A 277 -3.06 -4.94 13.69
CA LEU A 277 -1.72 -4.34 13.62
C LEU A 277 -0.90 -4.89 12.44
N SER A 278 -1.06 -6.16 12.10
CA SER A 278 -0.40 -6.82 10.96
C SER A 278 -0.61 -6.11 9.62
N PHE A 279 -1.75 -5.45 9.43
CA PHE A 279 -2.03 -4.68 8.22
C PHE A 279 -1.13 -3.44 8.10
N PHE A 280 -0.86 -2.77 9.22
CA PHE A 280 -0.07 -1.54 9.26
C PHE A 280 1.43 -1.80 9.20
N THR A 281 1.92 -2.91 9.76
CA THR A 281 3.34 -3.27 9.71
C THR A 281 3.85 -3.62 8.31
N THR A 282 2.95 -4.08 7.44
CA THR A 282 3.29 -4.46 6.05
C THR A 282 3.17 -3.30 5.06
N LYS A 283 2.58 -2.16 5.43
CA LYS A 283 2.28 -1.05 4.52
C LYS A 283 2.84 0.28 5.06
N GLN A 284 3.41 1.08 4.16
CA GLN A 284 3.90 2.41 4.53
C GLN A 284 2.73 3.36 4.82
N THR A 285 2.80 4.09 5.93
CA THR A 285 1.77 5.05 6.37
C THR A 285 1.43 6.08 5.30
N GLY A 286 2.43 6.63 4.60
CA GLY A 286 2.21 7.58 3.49
C GLY A 286 1.39 7.00 2.34
N SER A 287 1.53 5.70 2.05
CA SER A 287 0.69 5.01 1.06
C SER A 287 -0.77 4.91 1.52
N LEU A 288 -1.01 4.65 2.80
CA LEU A 288 -2.37 4.58 3.37
C LEU A 288 -3.04 5.96 3.40
N MET A 289 -2.31 7.00 3.78
CA MET A 289 -2.80 8.40 3.70
C MET A 289 -3.21 8.76 2.28
N GLY A 290 -2.39 8.39 1.28
CA GLY A 290 -2.69 8.62 -0.12
C GLY A 290 -3.99 7.94 -0.60
N ARG A 291 -4.39 6.81 0.01
CA ARG A 291 -5.65 6.13 -0.32
C ARG A 291 -6.87 6.87 0.20
N VAL A 292 -6.77 7.50 1.38
CA VAL A 292 -7.87 8.29 1.94
C VAL A 292 -8.02 9.62 1.22
N ASP A 293 -6.92 10.29 0.87
CA ASP A 293 -6.94 11.64 0.30
C ASP A 293 -6.92 11.64 -1.23
N ARG A 294 -5.81 11.23 -1.84
CA ARG A 294 -5.60 11.31 -3.30
C ARG A 294 -6.54 10.39 -4.08
N ASP A 295 -6.68 9.12 -3.64
CA ASP A 295 -7.54 8.18 -4.36
C ASP A 295 -9.00 8.60 -4.28
N SER A 296 -9.44 9.18 -3.16
CA SER A 296 -10.78 9.77 -3.03
C SER A 296 -10.99 10.95 -3.96
N PHE A 297 -9.95 11.79 -4.14
CA PHE A 297 -10.00 12.93 -5.04
C PHE A 297 -10.09 12.50 -6.52
N ASP A 298 -9.35 11.46 -6.92
CA ASP A 298 -9.44 10.91 -8.28
C ASP A 298 -10.84 10.36 -8.59
N VAL A 299 -11.47 9.71 -7.61
CA VAL A 299 -12.87 9.26 -7.72
C VAL A 299 -13.82 10.44 -7.78
N TYR A 300 -13.63 11.46 -6.92
CA TYR A 300 -14.45 12.68 -6.92
C TYR A 300 -14.42 13.37 -8.29
N GLY A 301 -13.23 13.67 -8.82
CA GLY A 301 -13.07 14.35 -10.11
C GLY A 301 -13.75 13.58 -11.25
N PHE A 302 -13.66 12.24 -11.23
CA PHE A 302 -14.32 11.43 -12.24
C PHE A 302 -15.86 11.60 -12.21
N PHE A 303 -16.49 11.60 -11.05
CA PHE A 303 -17.94 11.73 -10.94
C PHE A 303 -18.46 13.16 -11.12
N VAL A 304 -17.68 14.18 -10.77
CA VAL A 304 -18.06 15.58 -10.95
C VAL A 304 -17.87 16.03 -12.39
N ASP A 305 -16.72 15.69 -12.99
CA ASP A 305 -16.33 16.27 -14.28
C ASP A 305 -16.61 15.31 -15.44
N ILE A 306 -16.22 14.03 -15.31
CA ILE A 306 -16.22 13.11 -16.45
C ILE A 306 -17.59 12.49 -16.72
N VAL A 307 -18.32 12.06 -15.69
CA VAL A 307 -19.62 11.39 -15.88
C VAL A 307 -20.67 12.31 -16.51
N PRO A 308 -20.88 13.56 -16.05
CA PRO A 308 -21.83 14.48 -16.70
C PRO A 308 -21.42 14.79 -18.14
N GLN A 309 -20.14 15.05 -18.40
CA GLN A 309 -19.64 15.29 -19.77
C GLN A 309 -19.80 14.07 -20.66
N PHE A 310 -19.60 12.85 -20.14
CA PHE A 310 -19.85 11.61 -20.90
C PHE A 310 -21.29 11.56 -21.38
N ILE A 311 -22.24 11.80 -20.48
CA ILE A 311 -23.68 11.75 -20.79
C ILE A 311 -24.05 12.87 -21.77
N ALA A 312 -23.60 14.09 -21.49
CA ALA A 312 -23.84 15.25 -22.37
C ALA A 312 -23.29 15.02 -23.80
N ASN A 313 -22.06 14.50 -23.90
CA ASN A 313 -21.43 14.22 -25.20
C ASN A 313 -22.08 13.07 -25.95
N MET A 314 -22.57 12.02 -25.26
CA MET A 314 -23.38 10.95 -25.89
C MET A 314 -24.66 11.50 -26.50
N ILE A 315 -25.39 12.32 -25.75
CA ILE A 315 -26.63 12.96 -26.24
C ILE A 315 -26.30 13.92 -27.39
N LYS A 316 -25.22 14.71 -27.27
CA LYS A 316 -24.74 15.66 -28.27
C LYS A 316 -24.41 14.97 -29.60
N ILE A 317 -23.67 13.85 -29.58
CA ILE A 317 -23.36 13.09 -30.80
C ILE A 317 -24.64 12.54 -31.42
N ALA A 318 -25.53 11.90 -30.63
CA ALA A 318 -26.78 11.36 -31.14
C ALA A 318 -27.65 12.46 -31.79
N GLY A 319 -27.79 13.60 -31.11
CA GLY A 319 -28.54 14.76 -31.63
C GLY A 319 -27.92 15.35 -32.89
N LEU A 320 -26.59 15.53 -32.95
CA LEU A 320 -25.89 16.03 -34.12
C LEU A 320 -26.06 15.10 -35.32
N VAL A 321 -25.92 13.79 -35.15
CA VAL A 321 -26.12 12.82 -36.24
C VAL A 321 -27.52 12.94 -36.81
N VAL A 322 -28.57 12.97 -35.96
CA VAL A 322 -29.94 13.11 -36.40
C VAL A 322 -30.16 14.45 -37.16
N LEU A 323 -29.75 15.57 -36.57
CA LEU A 323 -29.97 16.90 -37.13
C LEU A 323 -29.22 17.08 -38.47
N MET A 324 -28.00 16.59 -38.57
CA MET A 324 -27.21 16.68 -39.83
C MET A 324 -27.87 15.87 -40.93
N LEU A 325 -28.33 14.65 -40.67
CA LEU A 325 -29.04 13.81 -41.65
C LEU A 325 -30.36 14.42 -42.11
N MET A 326 -31.05 15.15 -41.23
CA MET A 326 -32.30 15.85 -41.59
C MET A 326 -32.08 17.05 -42.48
N VAL A 327 -30.90 17.70 -42.44
CA VAL A 327 -30.58 18.86 -43.29
C VAL A 327 -30.17 18.41 -44.70
N ASN A 328 -29.18 17.54 -44.83
CA ASN A 328 -28.75 16.98 -46.11
C ASN A 328 -27.95 15.69 -45.92
N GLN A 329 -28.44 14.57 -46.45
CA GLN A 329 -27.86 13.25 -46.26
C GLN A 329 -26.47 13.10 -46.92
N ILE A 330 -26.25 13.68 -48.11
CA ILE A 330 -25.00 13.52 -48.85
C ILE A 330 -23.83 14.20 -48.13
N ILE A 331 -24.04 15.47 -47.73
CA ILE A 331 -22.99 16.20 -46.98
C ILE A 331 -22.75 15.55 -45.62
N SER A 332 -23.81 15.15 -44.90
CA SER A 332 -23.68 14.50 -43.61
C SER A 332 -22.88 13.19 -43.69
N LEU A 333 -23.11 12.37 -44.70
CA LEU A 333 -22.35 11.14 -44.92
C LEU A 333 -20.87 11.43 -45.22
N SER A 334 -20.57 12.48 -46.01
CA SER A 334 -19.18 12.90 -46.24
C SER A 334 -18.49 13.39 -44.98
N MET A 335 -19.20 14.09 -44.09
CA MET A 335 -18.71 14.52 -42.76
C MET A 335 -18.45 13.33 -41.85
N PHE A 336 -19.34 12.33 -41.82
CA PHE A 336 -19.10 11.12 -41.02
C PHE A 336 -17.92 10.29 -41.51
N LEU A 337 -17.69 10.28 -42.85
CA LEU A 337 -16.51 9.67 -43.45
C LEU A 337 -15.23 10.37 -42.95
N ALA A 338 -15.22 11.72 -42.94
CA ALA A 338 -14.12 12.51 -42.40
C ALA A 338 -13.83 12.18 -40.91
N VAL A 339 -14.88 12.16 -40.11
CA VAL A 339 -14.78 11.76 -38.68
C VAL A 339 -14.20 10.35 -38.54
N PHE A 340 -14.65 9.39 -39.35
CA PHE A 340 -14.12 8.03 -39.32
C PHE A 340 -12.61 7.99 -39.61
N PHE A 341 -12.14 8.71 -40.64
CA PHE A 341 -10.71 8.75 -40.98
C PHE A 341 -9.88 9.37 -39.83
N VAL A 342 -10.36 10.45 -39.22
CA VAL A 342 -9.67 11.07 -38.09
C VAL A 342 -9.62 10.12 -36.91
N LEU A 343 -10.72 9.45 -36.56
CA LEU A 343 -10.75 8.44 -35.49
C LEU A 343 -9.79 7.27 -35.78
N LEU A 344 -9.70 6.84 -37.05
CA LEU A 344 -8.78 5.78 -37.43
C LEU A 344 -7.31 6.20 -37.21
N CYS A 345 -6.96 7.40 -37.64
CA CYS A 345 -5.62 7.98 -37.41
C CYS A 345 -5.30 8.08 -35.93
N GLU A 346 -6.27 8.48 -35.12
CA GLU A 346 -6.16 8.61 -33.68
C GLU A 346 -5.91 7.27 -32.97
N VAL A 347 -6.67 6.24 -33.33
CA VAL A 347 -6.49 4.87 -32.76
C VAL A 347 -5.09 4.34 -33.09
N LEU A 348 -4.61 4.56 -34.32
CA LEU A 348 -3.26 4.15 -34.74
C LEU A 348 -2.19 4.90 -33.96
N TRP A 349 -2.35 6.21 -33.78
CA TRP A 349 -1.43 7.03 -32.98
C TRP A 349 -1.39 6.62 -31.52
N LEU A 350 -2.55 6.42 -30.87
CA LEU A 350 -2.67 6.03 -29.46
C LEU A 350 -1.92 4.71 -29.17
N ARG A 351 -1.98 3.73 -30.08
CA ARG A 351 -1.24 2.47 -29.92
C ARG A 351 0.27 2.69 -29.77
N GLY A 352 0.82 3.58 -30.57
CA GLY A 352 2.24 3.93 -30.50
C GLY A 352 2.60 4.79 -29.26
N GLN A 353 1.68 5.64 -28.83
CA GLN A 353 1.88 6.58 -27.73
C GLN A 353 1.88 5.91 -26.35
N ARG A 354 1.16 4.79 -26.16
CA ARG A 354 1.07 4.05 -24.88
C ARG A 354 2.43 3.67 -24.31
N ARG A 355 3.41 3.33 -25.17
CA ARG A 355 4.78 3.00 -24.74
C ARG A 355 5.49 4.23 -24.17
N HIS A 356 5.35 5.39 -24.81
CA HIS A 356 5.97 6.63 -24.36
C HIS A 356 5.37 7.10 -23.01
N TRP A 357 4.04 7.01 -22.84
CA TRP A 357 3.39 7.30 -21.56
C TRP A 357 3.90 6.40 -20.44
N ARG A 358 3.99 5.09 -20.69
CA ARG A 358 4.52 4.15 -19.68
C ARG A 358 5.96 4.45 -19.30
N ASN A 359 6.82 4.76 -20.27
CA ASN A 359 8.23 5.09 -20.00
C ASN A 359 8.36 6.37 -19.17
N ARG A 360 7.56 7.41 -19.50
CA ARG A 360 7.49 8.64 -18.70
C ARG A 360 7.06 8.35 -17.27
N ASP A 361 6.02 7.54 -17.07
CA ASP A 361 5.52 7.23 -15.74
C ASP A 361 6.52 6.42 -14.90
N ILE A 362 7.29 5.54 -15.52
CA ILE A 362 8.40 4.83 -14.85
C ILE A 362 9.49 5.82 -14.46
N ALA A 363 9.91 6.70 -15.36
CA ALA A 363 10.93 7.70 -15.09
C ALA A 363 10.50 8.67 -13.97
N ARG A 364 9.24 9.14 -13.98
CA ARG A 364 8.66 10.00 -12.96
C ARG A 364 8.66 9.36 -11.57
N ARG A 365 8.29 8.07 -11.48
CA ARG A 365 8.39 7.32 -10.21
C ARG A 365 9.83 7.27 -9.70
N GLY A 366 10.80 7.10 -10.61
CA GLY A 366 12.23 7.11 -10.25
C GLY A 366 12.69 8.44 -9.65
N VAL A 367 12.24 9.58 -10.19
CA VAL A 367 12.52 10.92 -9.65
C VAL A 367 11.89 11.09 -8.26
N THR A 368 10.59 10.74 -8.12
CA THR A 368 9.88 10.85 -6.83
C THR A 368 10.50 9.99 -5.74
N SER A 369 10.92 8.76 -6.07
CA SER A 369 11.61 7.87 -5.12
C SER A 369 12.95 8.46 -4.67
N THR A 370 13.78 8.94 -5.62
CA THR A 370 15.08 9.55 -5.28
C THR A 370 14.93 10.81 -4.42
N LEU A 371 13.90 11.63 -4.72
CA LEU A 371 13.59 12.82 -3.90
C LEU A 371 13.19 12.43 -2.47
N SER A 372 12.31 11.44 -2.35
CA SER A 372 11.87 10.93 -1.03
C SER A 372 13.06 10.39 -0.22
N ASP A 373 13.94 9.61 -0.84
CA ASP A 373 15.14 9.08 -0.18
C ASP A 373 16.06 10.21 0.33
N ALA A 374 16.35 11.19 -0.53
CA ALA A 374 17.23 12.30 -0.19
C ALA A 374 16.66 13.17 0.94
N LEU A 375 15.33 13.44 0.92
CA LEU A 375 14.67 14.23 1.96
C LEU A 375 14.60 13.48 3.30
N ASN A 376 14.28 12.19 3.30
CA ASN A 376 14.27 11.39 4.52
C ASN A 376 15.65 11.19 5.08
N GLY A 377 16.67 11.05 4.21
CA GLY A 377 18.07 10.88 4.56
C GLY A 377 18.87 12.18 4.73
N HIS A 378 18.23 13.37 4.74
CA HIS A 378 18.94 14.65 4.66
C HIS A 378 20.01 14.85 5.76
N ARG A 379 19.77 14.33 6.98
CA ARG A 379 20.76 14.38 8.08
C ARG A 379 22.04 13.62 7.73
N VAL A 380 21.89 12.46 7.09
CA VAL A 380 23.04 11.64 6.65
C VAL A 380 23.79 12.38 5.54
N VAL A 381 23.07 12.91 4.56
CA VAL A 381 23.68 13.71 3.47
C VAL A 381 24.49 14.86 4.04
N LYS A 382 23.94 15.62 5.00
CA LYS A 382 24.61 16.73 5.68
C LYS A 382 25.79 16.29 6.53
N ALA A 383 25.64 15.22 7.32
CA ALA A 383 26.71 14.71 8.18
C ALA A 383 27.97 14.26 7.40
N PHE A 384 27.78 13.74 6.19
CA PHE A 384 28.85 13.28 5.33
C PHE A 384 29.24 14.25 4.21
N SER A 385 28.63 15.46 4.16
CA SER A 385 28.89 16.49 3.13
C SER A 385 28.74 15.93 1.71
N ARG A 386 27.68 15.17 1.44
CA ARG A 386 27.44 14.47 0.16
C ARG A 386 26.35 15.12 -0.70
N GLU A 387 26.12 16.41 -0.53
CA GLU A 387 25.12 17.18 -1.28
C GLU A 387 25.33 17.08 -2.79
N GLU A 388 26.56 17.27 -3.26
CA GLU A 388 26.93 17.19 -4.67
C GLU A 388 26.62 15.81 -5.27
N GLN A 389 26.86 14.75 -4.49
CA GLN A 389 26.55 13.38 -4.90
C GLN A 389 25.05 13.17 -5.09
N GLU A 390 24.23 13.67 -4.15
CA GLU A 390 22.76 13.55 -4.24
C GLU A 390 22.19 14.46 -5.34
N ILE A 391 22.71 15.66 -5.54
CA ILE A 391 22.35 16.53 -6.68
C ILE A 391 22.64 15.80 -7.99
N SER A 392 23.80 15.18 -8.13
CA SER A 392 24.18 14.40 -9.30
C SER A 392 23.26 13.17 -9.51
N ARG A 393 22.92 12.46 -8.43
CA ARG A 393 22.00 11.32 -8.43
C ARG A 393 20.59 11.73 -8.90
N PHE A 394 20.07 12.83 -8.34
CA PHE A 394 18.81 13.41 -8.75
C PHE A 394 18.84 13.87 -10.20
N GLY A 395 19.90 14.59 -10.60
CA GLY A 395 20.11 15.08 -11.97
C GLY A 395 20.05 13.97 -13.03
N ARG A 396 20.69 12.82 -12.75
CA ARG A 396 20.59 11.65 -13.66
C ARG A 396 19.15 11.13 -13.82
N LYS A 397 18.39 11.03 -12.71
CA LYS A 397 16.99 10.58 -12.77
C LYS A 397 16.09 11.60 -13.47
N ASN A 398 16.34 12.89 -13.21
CA ASN A 398 15.62 13.99 -13.84
C ASN A 398 15.89 14.06 -15.36
N ASN A 399 17.14 13.82 -15.80
CA ASN A 399 17.48 13.72 -17.22
C ASN A 399 16.78 12.54 -17.91
N ASN A 400 16.61 11.40 -17.22
CA ASN A 400 15.83 10.28 -17.75
C ASN A 400 14.36 10.65 -17.91
N LEU A 401 13.79 11.40 -16.96
CA LEU A 401 12.43 11.92 -17.05
C LEU A 401 12.31 12.91 -18.22
N TYR A 402 13.23 13.88 -18.32
CA TYR A 402 13.29 14.84 -19.43
C TYR A 402 13.32 14.13 -20.78
N SER A 403 14.19 13.13 -20.95
CA SER A 403 14.31 12.37 -22.19
C SER A 403 13.02 11.63 -22.55
N ALA A 404 12.33 11.07 -21.53
CA ALA A 404 11.07 10.38 -21.71
C ALA A 404 9.92 11.34 -22.06
N GLU A 405 9.87 12.52 -21.42
CA GLU A 405 8.91 13.59 -21.71
C GLU A 405 9.16 14.17 -23.10
N TYR A 406 10.39 14.50 -23.43
CA TYR A 406 10.75 14.99 -24.76
C TYR A 406 10.36 14.01 -25.86
N ALA A 407 10.63 12.71 -25.70
CA ALA A 407 10.24 11.69 -26.68
C ALA A 407 8.72 11.59 -26.84
N ARG A 408 7.95 11.75 -25.76
CA ARG A 408 6.48 11.81 -25.80
C ARG A 408 5.99 13.05 -26.54
N ASP A 409 6.50 14.23 -26.15
CA ASP A 409 6.01 15.51 -26.65
C ASP A 409 6.42 15.75 -28.11
N LYS A 410 7.63 15.35 -28.48
CA LYS A 410 8.07 15.35 -29.88
C LYS A 410 7.11 14.56 -30.76
N ARG A 411 6.67 13.38 -30.33
CA ARG A 411 5.70 12.58 -31.09
C ARG A 411 4.32 13.26 -31.14
N SER A 412 3.86 13.85 -30.05
CA SER A 412 2.60 14.61 -30.02
C SER A 412 2.67 15.86 -30.89
N ALA A 413 3.80 16.56 -30.90
CA ALA A 413 4.02 17.74 -31.72
C ALA A 413 3.97 17.46 -33.24
N HIS A 414 4.29 16.26 -33.68
CA HIS A 414 4.11 15.87 -35.08
C HIS A 414 2.68 15.41 -35.38
N PHE A 415 1.98 14.86 -34.42
CA PHE A 415 0.64 14.32 -34.62
C PHE A 415 -0.43 15.39 -34.77
N PHE A 416 -0.47 16.39 -33.89
CA PHE A 416 -1.50 17.42 -33.91
C PHE A 416 -1.56 18.22 -35.21
N PRO A 417 -0.44 18.68 -35.82
CA PRO A 417 -0.48 19.35 -37.12
C PRO A 417 -1.01 18.46 -38.24
N VAL A 418 -0.67 17.15 -38.21
CA VAL A 418 -1.19 16.20 -39.22
C VAL A 418 -2.70 16.04 -39.07
N GLN A 419 -3.19 15.88 -37.84
CA GLN A 419 -4.62 15.79 -37.54
C GLN A 419 -5.37 17.05 -38.00
N HIS A 420 -4.85 18.26 -37.70
CA HIS A 420 -5.43 19.51 -38.14
C HIS A 420 -5.37 19.66 -39.66
N GLY A 421 -4.30 19.19 -40.29
CA GLY A 421 -4.19 19.17 -41.76
C GLY A 421 -5.25 18.27 -42.39
N ILE A 422 -5.46 17.06 -41.86
CA ILE A 422 -6.54 16.17 -42.32
C ILE A 422 -7.90 16.84 -42.14
N TYR A 423 -8.15 17.45 -41.00
CA TYR A 423 -9.38 18.21 -40.76
C TYR A 423 -9.58 19.34 -41.77
N ALA A 424 -8.54 20.15 -42.05
CA ALA A 424 -8.60 21.26 -43.00
C ALA A 424 -8.89 20.79 -44.43
N VAL A 425 -8.27 19.67 -44.85
CA VAL A 425 -8.54 19.08 -46.19
C VAL A 425 -9.99 18.62 -46.29
N PHE A 426 -10.48 17.86 -45.31
CA PHE A 426 -11.87 17.41 -45.34
C PHE A 426 -12.86 18.57 -45.22
N SER A 427 -12.57 19.59 -44.41
CA SER A 427 -13.37 20.81 -44.35
C SER A 427 -13.44 21.49 -45.72
N GLY A 428 -12.31 21.63 -46.40
CA GLY A 428 -12.26 22.19 -47.76
C GLY A 428 -13.12 21.40 -48.77
N VAL A 429 -13.02 20.06 -48.73
CA VAL A 429 -13.86 19.20 -49.61
C VAL A 429 -15.34 19.37 -49.29
N ILE A 430 -15.71 19.42 -47.99
CA ILE A 430 -17.10 19.64 -47.56
C ILE A 430 -17.62 20.99 -47.98
N TYR A 431 -16.81 22.05 -47.87
CA TYR A 431 -17.16 23.39 -48.38
C TYR A 431 -17.40 23.38 -49.90
N CYS A 432 -16.47 22.79 -50.67
CA CYS A 432 -16.61 22.72 -52.14
C CYS A 432 -17.86 21.93 -52.55
N LEU A 433 -18.09 20.76 -51.93
CA LEU A 433 -19.27 19.95 -52.19
C LEU A 433 -20.56 20.68 -51.79
N GLY A 434 -20.55 21.35 -50.64
CA GLY A 434 -21.68 22.11 -50.13
C GLY A 434 -22.05 23.29 -51.05
N VAL A 435 -21.05 24.07 -51.50
CA VAL A 435 -21.26 25.18 -52.45
C VAL A 435 -21.78 24.67 -53.79
N ALA A 436 -21.25 23.54 -54.29
CA ALA A 436 -21.75 22.92 -55.52
C ALA A 436 -23.25 22.55 -55.39
N LEU A 437 -23.68 21.95 -54.26
CA LEU A 437 -25.07 21.63 -54.03
C LEU A 437 -25.97 22.85 -53.88
N VAL A 438 -25.44 23.94 -53.32
CA VAL A 438 -26.19 25.23 -53.25
C VAL A 438 -26.36 25.80 -54.66
N LEU A 439 -25.33 25.81 -55.51
CA LEU A 439 -25.42 26.31 -56.87
C LEU A 439 -26.35 25.46 -57.74
N MET A 440 -26.48 24.15 -57.45
CA MET A 440 -27.43 23.25 -58.10
C MET A 440 -28.86 23.38 -57.60
N GLY A 441 -29.12 24.22 -56.59
CA GLY A 441 -30.42 24.41 -55.97
C GLY A 441 -30.87 23.27 -55.03
N ASN A 442 -29.98 22.29 -54.74
CA ASN A 442 -30.30 21.14 -53.89
C ASN A 442 -30.08 21.38 -52.37
N LEU A 443 -29.54 22.54 -52.02
CA LEU A 443 -29.30 22.96 -50.64
C LEU A 443 -29.39 24.47 -50.55
N GLN A 444 -29.99 24.99 -49.46
CA GLN A 444 -29.99 26.42 -49.16
C GLN A 444 -28.68 26.85 -48.46
N LEU A 445 -28.30 28.11 -48.55
CA LEU A 445 -27.08 28.63 -47.95
C LEU A 445 -27.06 28.48 -46.43
N GLY A 446 -28.19 28.72 -45.77
CA GLY A 446 -28.34 28.55 -44.34
C GLY A 446 -28.21 27.08 -43.91
N GLY A 447 -28.69 26.14 -44.71
CA GLY A 447 -28.49 24.72 -44.51
C GLY A 447 -27.00 24.30 -44.57
N LEU A 448 -26.24 24.86 -45.52
CA LEU A 448 -24.80 24.64 -45.63
C LEU A 448 -24.06 25.18 -44.40
N THR A 449 -24.32 26.43 -44.02
CA THR A 449 -23.67 27.06 -42.83
C THR A 449 -23.99 26.35 -41.53
N LEU A 450 -25.22 25.81 -41.39
CA LEU A 450 -25.62 25.00 -40.24
C LEU A 450 -24.82 23.68 -40.20
N LEU A 451 -24.69 22.96 -41.31
CA LEU A 451 -23.92 21.73 -41.38
C LEU A 451 -22.47 21.93 -41.02
N ILE A 452 -21.85 23.01 -41.51
CA ILE A 452 -20.45 23.40 -41.21
C ILE A 452 -20.30 23.67 -39.71
N ASN A 453 -21.26 24.39 -39.09
CA ASN A 453 -21.26 24.64 -37.65
C ASN A 453 -21.33 23.34 -36.87
N TYR A 454 -22.25 22.45 -37.23
CA TYR A 454 -22.39 21.15 -36.58
C TYR A 454 -21.15 20.26 -36.76
N PHE A 455 -20.48 20.32 -37.92
CA PHE A 455 -19.20 19.65 -38.16
C PHE A 455 -18.10 20.18 -37.24
N GLY A 456 -18.09 21.49 -36.95
CA GLY A 456 -17.17 22.05 -35.94
C GLY A 456 -17.48 21.59 -34.53
N VAL A 457 -18.75 21.50 -34.18
CA VAL A 457 -19.20 21.14 -32.81
C VAL A 457 -19.00 19.64 -32.49
N ILE A 458 -18.92 18.75 -33.47
CA ILE A 458 -18.76 17.30 -33.25
C ILE A 458 -17.37 16.92 -32.70
N TRP A 459 -16.38 17.79 -32.84
CA TRP A 459 -15.00 17.50 -32.42
C TRP A 459 -14.84 17.47 -30.91
N ASP A 460 -15.55 18.33 -30.16
CA ASP A 460 -15.46 18.32 -28.69
C ASP A 460 -15.82 16.97 -28.07
N PRO A 461 -16.96 16.33 -28.42
CA PRO A 461 -17.27 14.97 -27.99
C PRO A 461 -16.21 13.94 -28.39
N ILE A 462 -15.66 14.04 -29.61
CA ILE A 462 -14.65 13.10 -30.09
C ILE A 462 -13.40 13.18 -29.23
N PHE A 463 -12.88 14.38 -29.01
CA PHE A 463 -11.71 14.59 -28.14
C PHE A 463 -11.98 14.12 -26.72
N PHE A 464 -13.16 14.41 -26.19
CA PHE A 464 -13.54 13.92 -24.86
C PHE A 464 -13.43 12.39 -24.75
N PHE A 465 -14.01 11.63 -25.69
CA PHE A 465 -13.95 10.17 -25.66
C PHE A 465 -12.54 9.60 -25.84
N MET A 466 -11.67 10.29 -26.55
CA MET A 466 -10.27 9.90 -26.69
C MET A 466 -9.51 9.93 -25.38
N TYR A 467 -9.71 10.96 -24.57
CA TYR A 467 -8.97 11.16 -23.32
C TYR A 467 -9.64 10.53 -22.10
N MET A 468 -10.95 10.34 -22.13
CA MET A 468 -11.74 9.76 -21.03
C MET A 468 -11.21 8.41 -20.55
N GLY A 469 -10.59 7.61 -21.43
CA GLY A 469 -10.04 6.30 -21.09
C GLY A 469 -8.95 6.34 -20.00
N ASN A 470 -8.18 7.43 -19.93
CA ASN A 470 -7.17 7.62 -18.89
C ASN A 470 -7.82 7.96 -17.54
N ASP A 471 -8.86 8.79 -17.55
CA ASP A 471 -9.58 9.20 -16.34
C ASP A 471 -10.36 8.01 -15.77
N TRP A 472 -11.00 7.23 -16.66
CA TRP A 472 -11.59 5.95 -16.29
C TRP A 472 -10.58 4.99 -15.62
N ALA A 473 -9.38 4.87 -16.19
CA ALA A 473 -8.35 4.00 -15.63
C ALA A 473 -7.89 4.50 -14.25
N ARG A 474 -7.65 5.82 -14.09
CA ARG A 474 -7.27 6.41 -12.80
C ARG A 474 -8.34 6.19 -11.74
N CYS A 475 -9.59 6.51 -12.06
CA CYS A 475 -10.72 6.32 -11.14
C CYS A 475 -10.87 4.86 -10.71
N THR A 476 -10.84 3.92 -11.67
CA THR A 476 -11.01 2.49 -11.35
C THR A 476 -9.84 1.90 -10.57
N ASP A 477 -8.61 2.35 -10.83
CA ASP A 477 -7.43 1.92 -10.09
C ASP A 477 -7.42 2.52 -8.66
N ALA A 478 -7.81 3.79 -8.50
CA ALA A 478 -7.98 4.44 -7.21
C ALA A 478 -9.06 3.75 -6.36
N ALA A 479 -10.25 3.54 -6.94
CA ALA A 479 -11.35 2.85 -6.28
C ALA A 479 -11.00 1.40 -5.91
N GLY A 480 -10.24 0.69 -6.76
CA GLY A 480 -9.75 -0.65 -6.45
C GLY A 480 -8.89 -0.70 -5.19
N ARG A 481 -7.99 0.29 -5.01
CA ARG A 481 -7.16 0.41 -3.80
C ARG A 481 -7.99 0.78 -2.56
N MET A 482 -9.03 1.60 -2.71
CA MET A 482 -9.94 1.96 -1.62
C MET A 482 -10.78 0.74 -1.19
N PHE A 483 -11.33 -0.01 -2.15
CA PHE A 483 -12.09 -1.23 -1.87
C PHE A 483 -11.22 -2.35 -1.28
N GLU A 484 -9.92 -2.40 -1.59
CA GLU A 484 -8.99 -3.29 -0.90
C GLU A 484 -9.04 -3.08 0.61
N ILE A 485 -9.10 -1.83 1.09
CA ILE A 485 -9.20 -1.52 2.51
C ILE A 485 -10.58 -1.84 3.07
N LEU A 486 -11.64 -1.37 2.38
CA LEU A 486 -13.03 -1.56 2.81
C LEU A 486 -13.40 -3.04 2.95
N ASP A 487 -12.79 -3.88 2.14
CA ASP A 487 -13.05 -5.31 2.11
C ASP A 487 -12.03 -6.12 2.93
N SER A 488 -11.00 -5.50 3.47
CA SER A 488 -10.03 -6.20 4.32
C SER A 488 -10.66 -6.58 5.65
N GLU A 489 -10.51 -7.84 6.06
CA GLU A 489 -10.95 -8.30 7.36
C GLU A 489 -9.79 -8.28 8.36
N PRO A 490 -10.05 -7.94 9.64
CA PRO A 490 -9.04 -8.04 10.68
C PRO A 490 -8.61 -9.50 10.88
N THR A 491 -7.32 -9.73 11.03
CA THR A 491 -6.77 -11.06 11.35
C THR A 491 -7.12 -11.47 12.77
N VAL A 492 -7.19 -10.51 13.69
CA VAL A 492 -7.62 -10.71 15.09
C VAL A 492 -9.04 -10.22 15.20
N LYS A 493 -10.00 -11.16 15.34
CA LYS A 493 -11.44 -10.88 15.39
C LYS A 493 -11.94 -10.80 16.85
N PRO A 494 -12.98 -10.01 17.13
CA PRO A 494 -13.68 -10.09 18.42
C PRO A 494 -14.09 -11.53 18.73
N PRO A 495 -14.15 -11.93 20.02
CA PRO A 495 -14.58 -13.27 20.37
C PRO A 495 -16.02 -13.53 19.92
N ALA A 496 -16.26 -14.68 19.27
CA ALA A 496 -17.61 -15.11 18.87
C ALA A 496 -18.46 -15.43 20.11
N GLU A 497 -17.85 -16.02 21.14
CA GLU A 497 -18.44 -16.33 22.43
C GLU A 497 -17.61 -15.62 23.52
N PRO A 498 -17.98 -14.39 23.88
CA PRO A 498 -17.24 -13.64 24.91
C PRO A 498 -17.42 -14.27 26.28
N ALA A 499 -16.32 -14.42 27.02
CA ALA A 499 -16.36 -14.86 28.39
C ALA A 499 -16.99 -13.78 29.26
N VAL A 500 -17.81 -14.22 30.25
CA VAL A 500 -18.36 -13.33 31.26
C VAL A 500 -17.28 -13.13 32.35
N ILE A 501 -16.86 -11.87 32.52
CA ILE A 501 -15.85 -11.47 33.49
C ILE A 501 -16.55 -10.66 34.56
N PRO A 502 -16.59 -11.14 35.83
CA PRO A 502 -17.25 -10.41 36.91
C PRO A 502 -16.67 -8.97 36.99
N ASP A 503 -17.54 -7.98 37.06
CA ASP A 503 -17.21 -6.55 37.16
C ASP A 503 -16.29 -6.04 36.05
N GLY A 504 -15.99 -6.84 35.02
CA GLY A 504 -15.04 -6.52 33.97
C GLY A 504 -13.60 -6.36 34.47
N VAL A 505 -13.25 -6.98 35.61
CA VAL A 505 -11.95 -6.83 36.27
C VAL A 505 -11.13 -8.11 36.11
N LEU A 506 -9.92 -7.99 35.56
CA LEU A 506 -8.92 -9.06 35.51
C LEU A 506 -7.93 -8.89 36.67
N LYS A 507 -7.64 -9.96 37.38
CA LYS A 507 -6.68 -9.97 38.52
C LYS A 507 -5.23 -9.98 38.03
N GLY A 508 -4.98 -10.64 36.86
CA GLY A 508 -3.69 -10.63 36.20
C GLY A 508 -2.83 -11.89 36.40
N ASP A 509 -3.41 -13.06 36.67
CA ASP A 509 -2.70 -14.35 36.55
C ASP A 509 -2.57 -14.69 35.06
N ILE A 510 -1.36 -14.58 34.52
CA ILE A 510 -1.11 -14.77 33.07
C ILE A 510 -0.32 -16.06 32.87
N ARG A 511 -0.81 -16.95 32.02
CA ARG A 511 -0.16 -18.24 31.74
C ARG A 511 -0.03 -18.47 30.24
N PHE A 512 1.16 -18.83 29.82
CA PHE A 512 1.50 -19.32 28.48
C PHE A 512 1.63 -20.85 28.56
N LYS A 513 0.93 -21.56 27.68
CA LYS A 513 0.97 -23.01 27.58
C LYS A 513 1.32 -23.41 26.14
N ASP A 514 2.53 -23.92 25.98
CA ASP A 514 3.07 -24.44 24.70
C ASP A 514 2.85 -23.51 23.51
N VAL A 515 3.05 -22.19 23.72
CA VAL A 515 2.76 -21.14 22.76
C VAL A 515 3.81 -21.11 21.67
N THR A 516 3.36 -21.29 20.44
CA THR A 516 4.15 -21.04 19.25
C THR A 516 3.53 -19.89 18.45
N PHE A 517 4.39 -18.99 17.96
CA PHE A 517 3.94 -17.85 17.21
C PHE A 517 4.90 -17.48 16.07
N GLU A 518 4.33 -17.12 14.92
CA GLU A 518 5.04 -16.64 13.74
C GLU A 518 4.34 -15.43 13.13
N TYR A 519 5.12 -14.40 12.75
CA TYR A 519 4.59 -13.26 11.97
C TYR A 519 4.41 -13.62 10.50
N GLU A 520 5.28 -14.47 10.00
CA GLU A 520 5.25 -15.01 8.64
C GLU A 520 5.23 -16.54 8.73
N ALA A 521 4.40 -17.18 7.92
CA ALA A 521 4.26 -18.63 7.92
C ALA A 521 5.61 -19.33 7.72
N GLY A 522 5.89 -20.32 8.59
CA GLY A 522 7.15 -21.09 8.55
C GLY A 522 8.34 -20.41 9.24
N ARG A 523 8.13 -19.27 9.93
CA ARG A 523 9.20 -18.55 10.65
C ARG A 523 8.79 -18.31 12.12
N PRO A 524 8.85 -19.35 12.97
CA PRO A 524 8.46 -19.24 14.36
C PRO A 524 9.42 -18.31 15.12
N VAL A 525 8.83 -17.28 15.75
CA VAL A 525 9.52 -16.35 16.65
C VAL A 525 9.47 -16.87 18.09
N LEU A 526 8.34 -17.46 18.50
CA LEU A 526 8.21 -18.18 19.76
C LEU A 526 7.96 -19.65 19.46
N LYS A 527 8.59 -20.55 20.25
CA LYS A 527 8.56 -22.00 20.04
C LYS A 527 8.21 -22.69 21.35
N ASN A 528 7.04 -23.31 21.41
CA ASN A 528 6.55 -24.08 22.60
C ASN A 528 6.82 -23.38 23.93
N MET A 529 6.58 -22.06 23.95
CA MET A 529 6.86 -21.23 25.12
C MET A 529 5.84 -21.45 26.21
N SER A 530 6.33 -21.79 27.41
CA SER A 530 5.50 -22.00 28.61
C SER A 530 6.09 -21.25 29.78
N PHE A 531 5.33 -20.33 30.37
CA PHE A 531 5.66 -19.60 31.58
C PHE A 531 4.40 -19.04 32.26
N ALA A 532 4.53 -18.59 33.51
CA ALA A 532 3.42 -18.02 34.26
C ALA A 532 3.85 -16.80 35.08
N THR A 533 2.96 -15.81 35.15
CA THR A 533 3.06 -14.65 36.02
C THR A 533 1.86 -14.62 36.94
N GLU A 534 2.07 -14.69 38.24
CA GLU A 534 1.00 -14.66 39.25
C GLU A 534 0.42 -13.25 39.40
N ALA A 535 -0.86 -13.17 39.77
CA ALA A 535 -1.54 -11.90 40.05
C ALA A 535 -0.81 -11.10 41.12
N GLY A 536 -0.62 -9.80 40.89
CA GLY A 536 0.03 -8.89 41.86
C GLY A 536 1.56 -9.03 41.92
N LYS A 537 2.18 -9.84 41.06
CA LYS A 537 3.63 -10.06 41.03
C LYS A 537 4.33 -9.26 39.94
N PHE A 538 5.61 -8.98 40.17
CA PHE A 538 6.50 -8.35 39.25
C PHE A 538 7.36 -9.40 38.50
N THR A 539 7.13 -9.57 37.22
CA THR A 539 7.86 -10.51 36.37
C THR A 539 8.75 -9.76 35.38
N GLY A 540 10.03 -10.13 35.32
CA GLY A 540 10.99 -9.61 34.35
C GLY A 540 11.23 -10.58 33.20
N ILE A 541 11.32 -10.08 31.99
CA ILE A 541 11.65 -10.85 30.80
C ILE A 541 12.98 -10.34 30.25
N VAL A 542 13.97 -11.23 30.15
CA VAL A 542 15.36 -10.94 29.77
C VAL A 542 15.74 -11.77 28.55
N GLY A 543 16.61 -11.25 27.70
CA GLY A 543 17.13 -11.97 26.52
C GLY A 543 17.75 -11.03 25.51
N LYS A 544 18.50 -11.59 24.55
CA LYS A 544 19.13 -10.84 23.46
C LYS A 544 18.08 -10.17 22.58
N THR A 545 18.49 -9.14 21.83
CA THR A 545 17.63 -8.53 20.80
C THR A 545 17.21 -9.59 19.78
N GLY A 546 15.92 -9.62 19.43
CA GLY A 546 15.36 -10.64 18.52
C GLY A 546 14.96 -11.97 19.19
N ALA A 547 15.10 -12.12 20.51
CA ALA A 547 14.68 -13.35 21.23
C ALA A 547 13.17 -13.56 21.31
N GLY A 548 12.33 -12.58 20.92
CA GLY A 548 10.88 -12.67 20.96
C GLY A 548 10.20 -11.92 22.11
N LYS A 549 10.95 -11.09 22.87
CA LYS A 549 10.43 -10.37 24.04
C LYS A 549 9.22 -9.48 23.74
N SER A 550 9.31 -8.56 22.78
CA SER A 550 8.20 -7.67 22.40
C SER A 550 7.03 -8.44 21.75
N THR A 551 7.31 -9.63 21.19
CA THR A 551 6.26 -10.53 20.69
C THR A 551 5.37 -11.03 21.83
N ILE A 552 5.94 -11.34 23.01
CA ILE A 552 5.16 -11.76 24.18
C ILE A 552 4.18 -10.67 24.59
N ILE A 553 4.63 -9.41 24.64
CA ILE A 553 3.78 -8.24 24.95
C ILE A 553 2.62 -8.13 23.96
N ASN A 554 2.94 -8.23 22.65
CA ASN A 554 1.94 -8.17 21.60
C ASN A 554 0.88 -9.27 21.71
N LEU A 555 1.28 -10.47 22.16
CA LEU A 555 0.36 -11.59 22.35
C LEU A 555 -0.49 -11.44 23.62
N ILE A 556 0.07 -10.99 24.74
CA ILE A 556 -0.69 -10.70 25.98
C ILE A 556 -1.74 -9.63 25.71
N SER A 557 -1.37 -8.56 24.99
CA SER A 557 -2.27 -7.47 24.62
C SER A 557 -3.21 -7.83 23.47
N ARG A 558 -3.13 -9.07 22.98
CA ARG A 558 -3.91 -9.60 21.84
C ARG A 558 -3.87 -8.67 20.59
N MET A 559 -2.68 -8.13 20.28
CA MET A 559 -2.42 -7.46 19.01
C MET A 559 -2.29 -8.47 17.87
N TYR A 560 -1.94 -9.72 18.22
CA TYR A 560 -1.88 -10.91 17.36
C TYR A 560 -2.48 -12.09 18.13
N ASP A 561 -3.01 -13.08 17.41
CA ASP A 561 -3.40 -14.38 17.96
C ASP A 561 -2.26 -15.40 17.81
N VAL A 562 -2.12 -16.34 18.75
CA VAL A 562 -1.08 -17.39 18.70
C VAL A 562 -1.31 -18.35 17.53
N THR A 563 -0.22 -18.89 16.97
CA THR A 563 -0.26 -19.92 15.93
C THR A 563 -0.68 -21.27 16.49
N SER A 564 -0.12 -21.67 17.63
CA SER A 564 -0.52 -22.85 18.41
C SER A 564 -0.27 -22.64 19.90
N GLY A 565 -0.85 -23.48 20.73
CA GLY A 565 -0.85 -23.29 22.18
C GLY A 565 -1.92 -22.32 22.66
N GLU A 566 -1.86 -21.92 23.94
CA GLU A 566 -2.87 -21.06 24.54
C GLU A 566 -2.25 -20.06 25.52
N ILE A 567 -2.81 -18.85 25.54
CA ILE A 567 -2.53 -17.83 26.58
C ILE A 567 -3.81 -17.60 27.34
N THR A 568 -3.72 -17.67 28.67
CA THR A 568 -4.85 -17.41 29.59
C THR A 568 -4.53 -16.25 30.51
N ILE A 569 -5.56 -15.47 30.88
CA ILE A 569 -5.53 -14.48 31.96
C ILE A 569 -6.62 -14.89 32.94
N ASP A 570 -6.25 -15.09 34.17
CA ASP A 570 -7.14 -15.59 35.27
C ASP A 570 -7.83 -16.92 34.89
N GLY A 571 -7.14 -17.80 34.12
CA GLY A 571 -7.68 -19.06 33.62
C GLY A 571 -8.58 -18.92 32.39
N ILE A 572 -8.87 -17.70 31.92
CA ILE A 572 -9.71 -17.43 30.74
C ILE A 572 -8.80 -17.27 29.50
N PRO A 573 -9.04 -18.03 28.41
CA PRO A 573 -8.30 -17.84 27.18
C PRO A 573 -8.41 -16.40 26.65
N VAL A 574 -7.29 -15.77 26.34
CA VAL A 574 -7.23 -14.38 25.86
C VAL A 574 -8.12 -14.17 24.60
N LYS A 575 -8.27 -15.20 23.76
CA LYS A 575 -9.16 -15.20 22.60
C LYS A 575 -10.64 -15.03 22.96
N LYS A 576 -11.07 -15.39 24.18
CA LYS A 576 -12.45 -15.28 24.66
C LYS A 576 -12.70 -13.99 25.45
N ILE A 577 -11.67 -13.23 25.80
CA ILE A 577 -11.81 -11.96 26.53
C ILE A 577 -12.24 -10.86 25.55
N PRO A 578 -13.32 -10.10 25.84
CA PRO A 578 -13.71 -8.92 25.04
C PRO A 578 -12.59 -7.88 25.00
N PHE A 579 -12.40 -7.22 23.84
CA PHE A 579 -11.31 -6.26 23.66
C PHE A 579 -11.38 -5.05 24.58
N ASP A 580 -12.57 -4.56 24.87
CA ASP A 580 -12.80 -3.43 25.76
C ASP A 580 -12.39 -3.78 27.21
N VAL A 581 -12.74 -4.97 27.68
CA VAL A 581 -12.33 -5.47 29.00
C VAL A 581 -10.81 -5.69 29.04
N LEU A 582 -10.25 -6.37 28.04
CA LEU A 582 -8.82 -6.64 27.97
C LEU A 582 -8.00 -5.34 28.02
N ARG A 583 -8.34 -4.38 27.13
CA ARG A 583 -7.63 -3.10 27.01
C ARG A 583 -7.82 -2.19 28.22
N LYS A 584 -8.96 -2.26 28.91
CA LYS A 584 -9.20 -1.51 30.14
C LYS A 584 -8.33 -2.00 31.32
N ASN A 585 -8.04 -3.31 31.33
CA ASN A 585 -7.26 -3.91 32.42
C ASN A 585 -5.75 -3.93 32.14
N ILE A 586 -5.30 -3.75 30.89
CA ILE A 586 -3.89 -3.78 30.52
C ILE A 586 -3.41 -2.38 30.13
N GLY A 587 -2.46 -1.84 30.89
CA GLY A 587 -1.69 -0.65 30.53
C GLY A 587 -0.40 -1.04 29.85
N VAL A 588 -0.12 -0.50 28.65
CA VAL A 588 1.11 -0.79 27.91
C VAL A 588 1.93 0.48 27.76
N VAL A 589 3.18 0.44 28.15
CA VAL A 589 4.20 1.47 27.89
C VAL A 589 5.17 0.91 26.89
N SER A 590 5.10 1.41 25.64
CA SER A 590 5.93 0.92 24.53
C SER A 590 7.33 1.53 24.55
N GLN A 591 8.28 0.86 23.93
CA GLN A 591 9.65 1.32 23.71
C GLN A 591 9.70 2.64 22.93
N GLU A 592 8.99 2.71 21.80
CA GLU A 592 8.82 3.94 21.03
C GLU A 592 7.59 4.70 21.55
N THR A 593 7.84 5.90 22.08
CA THR A 593 6.78 6.76 22.61
C THR A 593 6.24 7.70 21.55
N TYR A 594 4.98 7.50 21.20
CA TYR A 594 4.28 8.38 20.26
C TYR A 594 3.36 9.36 21.02
N LEU A 595 3.52 10.67 20.72
CA LEU A 595 2.60 11.70 21.19
C LEU A 595 1.78 12.21 20.01
N PHE A 596 0.47 12.22 20.19
CA PHE A 596 -0.45 12.83 19.24
C PHE A 596 -0.29 14.35 19.26
N MET A 597 -0.57 14.98 18.13
CA MET A 597 -0.69 16.44 18.08
C MET A 597 -1.88 16.88 18.96
N GLY A 598 -1.60 17.67 19.96
CA GLY A 598 -2.55 18.10 20.97
C GLY A 598 -1.84 18.52 22.24
N THR A 599 -2.58 18.88 23.28
CA THR A 599 -1.99 19.30 24.56
C THR A 599 -1.36 18.12 25.31
N VAL A 600 -0.50 18.40 26.28
CA VAL A 600 0.01 17.37 27.19
C VAL A 600 -1.16 16.68 27.93
N ALA A 601 -2.14 17.47 28.38
CA ALA A 601 -3.36 16.96 29.03
C ALA A 601 -4.13 16.00 28.11
N ASP A 602 -4.32 16.34 26.83
CA ASP A 602 -5.01 15.48 25.85
C ASP A 602 -4.25 14.19 25.64
N ASN A 603 -2.93 14.25 25.57
CA ASN A 603 -2.07 13.07 25.42
C ASN A 603 -2.17 12.13 26.62
N ILE A 604 -2.24 12.63 27.86
CA ILE A 604 -2.44 11.81 29.06
C ILE A 604 -3.85 11.25 29.09
N ARG A 605 -4.86 12.09 28.80
CA ARG A 605 -6.31 11.76 28.82
C ARG A 605 -6.70 10.78 27.69
N TYR A 606 -5.82 10.53 26.72
CA TYR A 606 -6.10 9.69 25.54
C TYR A 606 -6.66 8.30 25.88
N ALA A 607 -6.18 7.68 26.96
CA ALA A 607 -6.65 6.37 27.40
C ALA A 607 -8.01 6.42 28.13
N ARG A 608 -8.37 7.57 28.71
CA ARG A 608 -9.64 7.82 29.39
C ARG A 608 -10.10 9.28 29.14
N PRO A 609 -10.85 9.53 28.04
CA PRO A 609 -11.21 10.89 27.60
C PRO A 609 -12.05 11.69 28.60
N ASP A 610 -12.81 11.03 29.45
CA ASP A 610 -13.68 11.58 30.50
C ASP A 610 -12.96 11.86 31.83
N ALA A 611 -11.64 11.62 31.91
CA ALA A 611 -10.85 11.87 33.11
C ALA A 611 -10.83 13.39 33.43
N THR A 612 -11.02 13.71 34.73
CA THR A 612 -10.92 15.08 35.23
C THR A 612 -9.48 15.60 35.16
N MET A 613 -9.30 16.92 35.30
CA MET A 613 -7.95 17.50 35.31
C MET A 613 -7.16 17.06 36.56
N GLU A 614 -7.82 16.86 37.69
CA GLU A 614 -7.22 16.34 38.92
C GLU A 614 -6.67 14.94 38.70
N GLU A 615 -7.40 14.07 38.03
CA GLU A 615 -6.95 12.72 37.69
C GLU A 615 -5.77 12.73 36.73
N VAL A 616 -5.75 13.66 35.73
CA VAL A 616 -4.61 13.87 34.82
C VAL A 616 -3.37 14.28 35.60
N ILE A 617 -3.50 15.26 36.52
CA ILE A 617 -2.40 15.73 37.38
C ILE A 617 -1.90 14.58 38.28
N GLN A 618 -2.81 13.79 38.87
CA GLN A 618 -2.45 12.67 39.70
C GLN A 618 -1.70 11.59 38.91
N ALA A 619 -2.15 11.26 37.70
CA ALA A 619 -1.45 10.33 36.81
C ALA A 619 -0.06 10.85 36.44
N ALA A 620 0.07 12.13 36.14
CA ALA A 620 1.34 12.78 35.85
C ALA A 620 2.29 12.78 37.07
N LYS A 621 1.79 13.00 38.28
CA LYS A 621 2.57 12.90 39.51
C LYS A 621 3.05 11.47 39.74
N SER A 622 2.17 10.46 39.57
CA SER A 622 2.54 9.05 39.66
C SER A 622 3.60 8.62 38.66
N ALA A 623 3.64 9.26 37.49
CA ALA A 623 4.65 9.04 36.44
C ALA A 623 5.91 9.93 36.59
N ASN A 624 6.04 10.70 37.67
CA ASN A 624 7.09 11.71 37.85
C ASN A 624 7.18 12.71 36.69
N ALA A 625 6.04 13.02 36.07
CA ALA A 625 5.93 13.92 34.91
C ALA A 625 5.52 15.35 35.31
N HIS A 626 4.82 15.55 36.41
CA HIS A 626 4.23 16.82 36.82
C HIS A 626 5.25 17.97 36.85
N ASP A 627 6.41 17.76 37.47
CA ASP A 627 7.40 18.83 37.69
C ASP A 627 7.99 19.40 36.39
N PHE A 628 8.21 18.57 35.38
CA PHE A 628 8.67 19.08 34.09
C PHE A 628 7.53 19.69 33.26
N ILE A 629 6.30 19.12 33.35
CA ILE A 629 5.13 19.69 32.66
C ILE A 629 4.90 21.12 33.15
N MET A 630 5.02 21.40 34.46
CA MET A 630 4.87 22.75 35.01
C MET A 630 5.95 23.72 34.58
N LYS A 631 7.08 23.23 34.00
CA LYS A 631 8.13 24.07 33.44
C LYS A 631 7.94 24.35 31.94
N LEU A 632 6.96 23.72 31.29
CA LEU A 632 6.63 24.01 29.90
C LEU A 632 5.89 25.37 29.81
N PRO A 633 5.96 26.05 28.66
CA PRO A 633 5.40 27.40 28.52
C PRO A 633 3.95 27.55 28.94
N GLU A 634 3.11 26.56 28.68
CA GLU A 634 1.68 26.53 28.98
C GLU A 634 1.31 25.35 29.91
N GLY A 635 2.29 24.75 30.58
CA GLY A 635 2.07 23.61 31.48
C GLY A 635 1.37 22.46 30.77
N TYR A 636 0.24 22.01 31.31
CA TYR A 636 -0.57 20.94 30.74
C TYR A 636 -1.24 21.26 29.40
N ASP A 637 -1.43 22.56 29.10
CA ASP A 637 -2.02 23.04 27.82
C ASP A 637 -0.98 23.17 26.71
N THR A 638 0.31 22.95 27.02
CA THR A 638 1.37 22.98 26.02
C THR A 638 1.11 21.98 24.92
N VAL A 639 1.08 22.47 23.67
CA VAL A 639 0.87 21.63 22.48
C VAL A 639 2.14 20.83 22.17
N THR A 640 2.00 19.54 22.03
CA THR A 640 3.08 18.56 21.76
C THR A 640 2.76 17.72 20.51
N GLY A 641 3.67 16.85 20.11
CA GLY A 641 3.52 16.03 18.92
C GLY A 641 4.15 16.66 17.66
N SER A 642 3.66 16.29 16.50
CA SER A 642 4.20 16.79 15.22
C SER A 642 3.93 18.30 15.06
N GLY A 643 5.00 19.11 15.07
CA GLY A 643 4.90 20.57 14.97
C GLY A 643 4.69 21.32 16.30
N GLY A 644 4.58 20.62 17.43
CA GLY A 644 4.53 21.21 18.77
C GLY A 644 5.90 21.31 19.44
N VAL A 645 5.91 21.61 20.75
CA VAL A 645 7.14 21.68 21.55
C VAL A 645 7.87 20.34 21.54
N SER A 646 9.16 20.38 21.22
CA SER A 646 10.01 19.20 21.20
C SER A 646 10.37 18.77 22.62
N LEU A 647 9.85 17.64 23.06
CA LEU A 647 10.16 17.02 24.34
C LEU A 647 11.33 16.02 24.18
N SER A 648 12.14 15.89 25.23
CA SER A 648 13.18 14.86 25.32
C SER A 648 12.55 13.45 25.33
N GLY A 649 13.35 12.41 25.01
CA GLY A 649 12.90 11.02 25.05
C GLY A 649 12.34 10.64 26.42
N GLY A 650 12.98 11.04 27.51
CA GLY A 650 12.54 10.77 28.88
C GLY A 650 11.25 11.49 29.27
N GLU A 651 11.01 12.70 28.78
CA GLU A 651 9.76 13.44 29.00
C GLU A 651 8.60 12.78 28.27
N LYS A 652 8.79 12.39 27.00
CA LYS A 652 7.81 11.63 26.22
C LYS A 652 7.44 10.32 26.91
N GLN A 653 8.45 9.61 27.45
CA GLN A 653 8.25 8.35 28.15
C GLN A 653 7.40 8.54 29.40
N ARG A 654 7.67 9.55 30.25
CA ARG A 654 6.88 9.84 31.44
C ARG A 654 5.43 10.22 31.10
N ILE A 655 5.19 10.95 30.02
CA ILE A 655 3.83 11.21 29.52
C ILE A 655 3.16 9.90 29.09
N SER A 656 3.88 8.99 28.43
CA SER A 656 3.35 7.68 28.03
C SER A 656 3.02 6.81 29.24
N ILE A 657 3.84 6.85 30.31
CA ILE A 657 3.54 6.19 31.58
C ILE A 657 2.28 6.79 32.21
N ALA A 658 2.16 8.13 32.27
CA ALA A 658 0.97 8.80 32.79
C ALA A 658 -0.30 8.41 32.00
N ARG A 659 -0.19 8.31 30.66
CA ARG A 659 -1.26 7.81 29.77
C ARG A 659 -1.71 6.40 30.11
N ALA A 660 -0.76 5.49 30.42
CA ALA A 660 -1.09 4.14 30.83
C ALA A 660 -1.74 4.09 32.23
N LEU A 661 -1.30 4.94 33.15
CA LEU A 661 -1.74 4.96 34.53
C LEU A 661 -3.12 5.58 34.77
N ILE A 662 -3.54 6.54 33.95
CA ILE A 662 -4.84 7.20 34.09
C ILE A 662 -6.00 6.22 33.98
N GLN A 663 -5.78 5.10 33.31
CA GLN A 663 -6.74 4.01 33.15
C GLN A 663 -6.85 3.12 34.41
N LYS A 664 -5.91 3.27 35.37
CA LYS A 664 -5.81 2.45 36.59
C LYS A 664 -5.78 0.94 36.28
N PRO A 665 -4.90 0.47 35.38
CA PRO A 665 -4.89 -0.94 34.96
C PRO A 665 -4.42 -1.86 36.09
N ASN A 666 -4.93 -3.09 36.11
CA ASN A 666 -4.47 -4.14 37.04
C ASN A 666 -3.22 -4.86 36.51
N ILE A 667 -3.00 -4.85 35.18
CA ILE A 667 -1.85 -5.42 34.50
C ILE A 667 -1.09 -4.28 33.85
N LEU A 668 0.19 -4.11 34.18
CA LEU A 668 1.06 -3.10 33.56
C LEU A 668 2.19 -3.79 32.81
N ILE A 669 2.32 -3.46 31.55
CA ILE A 669 3.37 -3.98 30.65
C ILE A 669 4.32 -2.85 30.30
N LEU A 670 5.62 -3.06 30.55
CA LEU A 670 6.68 -2.09 30.33
C LEU A 670 7.67 -2.67 29.32
N ASP A 671 7.70 -2.10 28.10
CA ASP A 671 8.64 -2.51 27.05
C ASP A 671 9.80 -1.50 26.99
N GLU A 672 10.96 -1.89 27.51
CA GLU A 672 12.20 -1.09 27.48
C GLU A 672 12.02 0.37 27.95
N ALA A 673 11.24 0.58 28.98
CA ALA A 673 10.85 1.91 29.44
C ALA A 673 12.03 2.85 29.83
N THR A 674 13.27 2.36 29.88
CA THR A 674 14.48 3.12 30.30
C THR A 674 15.59 3.15 29.23
N ALA A 675 15.36 2.66 28.01
CA ALA A 675 16.36 2.65 26.97
C ALA A 675 16.74 4.09 26.50
N ALA A 676 18.03 4.36 26.35
CA ALA A 676 18.58 5.63 25.84
C ALA A 676 18.32 6.89 26.71
N MET A 677 18.26 6.73 28.05
CA MET A 677 18.10 7.85 28.99
C MET A 677 19.32 8.09 29.86
N ASP A 678 19.44 9.33 30.35
CA ASP A 678 20.40 9.67 31.38
C ASP A 678 20.06 8.99 32.73
N THR A 679 21.05 8.71 33.54
CA THR A 679 20.92 7.99 34.82
C THR A 679 19.94 8.68 35.81
N ALA A 680 19.88 10.01 35.79
CA ALA A 680 18.97 10.75 36.68
C ALA A 680 17.50 10.57 36.26
N THR A 681 17.21 10.58 34.95
CA THR A 681 15.87 10.32 34.40
C THR A 681 15.45 8.86 34.62
N GLU A 682 16.39 7.92 34.45
CA GLU A 682 16.16 6.50 34.71
C GLU A 682 15.75 6.25 36.17
N ARG A 683 16.45 6.86 37.15
CA ARG A 683 16.07 6.76 38.56
C ARG A 683 14.65 7.27 38.85
N LYS A 684 14.23 8.37 38.21
CA LYS A 684 12.85 8.89 38.34
C LYS A 684 11.81 7.94 37.78
N ILE A 685 12.10 7.30 36.66
CA ILE A 685 11.18 6.28 36.08
C ILE A 685 11.17 5.03 36.94
N GLN A 686 12.33 4.58 37.47
CA GLN A 686 12.40 3.43 38.37
C GLN A 686 11.59 3.70 39.64
N SER A 687 11.74 4.87 40.26
CA SER A 687 10.94 5.23 41.42
C SER A 687 9.44 5.31 41.12
N ALA A 688 9.05 5.73 39.92
CA ALA A 688 7.66 5.68 39.48
C ALA A 688 7.16 4.23 39.38
N ILE A 689 7.97 3.33 38.77
CA ILE A 689 7.63 1.90 38.65
C ILE A 689 7.53 1.24 40.05
N ASP A 690 8.45 1.53 40.97
CA ASP A 690 8.44 0.99 42.32
C ASP A 690 7.20 1.40 43.11
N ASN A 691 6.74 2.64 42.96
CA ASN A 691 5.49 3.13 43.55
C ASN A 691 4.24 2.43 42.96
N LEU A 692 4.36 1.79 41.80
CA LEU A 692 3.26 1.13 41.11
C LEU A 692 3.19 -0.39 41.37
N LYS A 693 4.19 -0.98 42.01
CA LYS A 693 4.27 -2.43 42.30
C LYS A 693 3.14 -2.93 43.19
N SER A 694 2.62 -2.08 44.09
CA SER A 694 1.62 -2.50 45.07
C SER A 694 0.26 -2.77 44.38
N GLY A 695 -0.18 -4.04 44.47
CA GLY A 695 -1.53 -4.47 44.06
C GLY A 695 -1.73 -4.64 42.52
N ARG A 696 -0.67 -4.65 41.74
CA ARG A 696 -0.75 -4.81 40.25
C ARG A 696 0.18 -5.91 39.75
N THR A 697 -0.21 -6.59 38.70
CA THR A 697 0.68 -7.49 37.97
C THR A 697 1.53 -6.67 37.03
N ILE A 698 2.86 -6.76 37.13
CA ILE A 698 3.80 -6.03 36.26
C ILE A 698 4.60 -7.03 35.46
N ILE A 699 4.66 -6.81 34.13
CA ILE A 699 5.55 -7.51 33.23
C ILE A 699 6.49 -6.47 32.62
N ALA A 700 7.79 -6.57 32.90
CA ALA A 700 8.78 -5.66 32.36
C ALA A 700 9.79 -6.38 31.45
N ILE A 701 10.00 -5.83 30.27
CA ILE A 701 11.13 -6.14 29.42
C ILE A 701 12.17 -5.04 29.64
N ALA A 702 13.37 -5.40 30.05
CA ALA A 702 14.41 -4.44 30.24
C ALA A 702 15.68 -4.83 29.49
N HIS A 703 16.32 -3.82 28.90
CA HIS A 703 17.69 -3.91 28.39
C HIS A 703 18.70 -3.76 29.51
N ARG A 704 18.36 -3.05 30.60
CA ARG A 704 19.21 -2.90 31.80
C ARG A 704 18.69 -3.84 32.89
N LEU A 705 19.53 -4.81 33.28
CA LEU A 705 19.19 -5.80 34.26
C LEU A 705 19.02 -5.21 35.67
N SER A 706 19.58 -4.02 35.94
CA SER A 706 19.38 -3.26 37.16
C SER A 706 17.91 -2.96 37.48
N THR A 707 17.09 -2.72 36.45
CA THR A 707 15.65 -2.41 36.61
C THR A 707 14.82 -3.62 36.99
N LEU A 708 15.34 -4.83 36.76
CA LEU A 708 14.66 -6.09 37.01
C LEU A 708 15.18 -6.81 38.28
N ARG A 709 16.12 -6.20 39.01
CA ARG A 709 16.75 -6.82 40.21
C ARG A 709 15.73 -7.26 41.25
N ASP A 710 14.72 -6.43 41.47
CA ASP A 710 13.68 -6.66 42.47
C ASP A 710 12.45 -7.39 41.88
N ALA A 711 12.56 -8.04 40.75
CA ALA A 711 11.50 -8.84 40.17
C ALA A 711 11.29 -10.13 41.02
N ASP A 712 10.01 -10.45 41.30
CA ASP A 712 9.65 -11.69 41.98
C ASP A 712 10.09 -12.92 41.18
N LYS A 713 10.07 -12.80 39.82
CA LYS A 713 10.52 -13.86 38.91
C LYS A 713 11.08 -13.29 37.61
N LEU A 714 12.16 -13.87 37.14
CA LEU A 714 12.79 -13.55 35.88
C LEU A 714 12.69 -14.74 34.93
N TYR A 715 12.45 -14.47 33.66
CA TYR A 715 12.51 -15.46 32.58
C TYR A 715 13.53 -15.04 31.56
N VAL A 716 14.49 -15.94 31.30
CA VAL A 716 15.53 -15.73 30.28
C VAL A 716 15.09 -16.40 28.97
N ILE A 717 14.94 -15.59 27.93
CA ILE A 717 14.47 -16.04 26.62
C ILE A 717 15.63 -16.04 25.64
N GLU A 718 15.81 -17.18 24.97
CA GLU A 718 16.77 -17.35 23.90
C GLU A 718 16.14 -18.17 22.76
N HIS A 719 16.27 -17.69 21.51
CA HIS A 719 15.72 -18.34 20.30
C HIS A 719 14.21 -18.69 20.34
N GLY A 720 13.42 -17.87 21.07
CA GLY A 720 11.98 -18.05 21.21
C GLY A 720 11.55 -19.08 22.26
N GLU A 721 12.45 -19.52 23.13
CA GLU A 721 12.19 -20.47 24.20
C GLU A 721 12.60 -19.89 25.56
N VAL A 722 11.96 -20.32 26.65
CA VAL A 722 12.41 -20.04 28.04
C VAL A 722 13.55 -20.99 28.36
N LYS A 723 14.74 -20.47 28.62
CA LYS A 723 15.94 -21.26 28.98
C LYS A 723 16.17 -21.34 30.47
N GLU A 724 15.93 -20.24 31.18
CA GLU A 724 16.14 -20.15 32.62
C GLU A 724 14.98 -19.36 33.27
N SER A 725 14.66 -19.70 34.52
CA SER A 725 13.72 -18.92 35.32
C SER A 725 14.09 -19.01 36.82
N GLY A 726 13.90 -17.90 37.53
CA GLY A 726 14.19 -17.78 38.96
C GLY A 726 14.24 -16.33 39.39
N THR A 727 14.61 -16.07 40.64
CA THR A 727 14.91 -14.74 41.15
C THR A 727 16.30 -14.27 40.66
N HIS A 728 16.59 -12.99 40.77
CA HIS A 728 17.92 -12.44 40.44
C HIS A 728 19.05 -13.22 41.13
N ASP A 729 18.95 -13.45 42.46
CA ASP A 729 20.00 -14.09 43.22
C ASP A 729 20.16 -15.59 42.87
N GLU A 730 19.07 -16.29 42.56
CA GLU A 730 19.10 -17.68 42.09
C GLU A 730 19.81 -17.79 40.76
N LEU A 731 19.47 -16.93 39.78
CA LEU A 731 20.02 -16.94 38.44
C LEU A 731 21.51 -16.51 38.41
N ILE A 732 21.92 -15.62 39.32
CA ILE A 732 23.34 -15.29 39.48
C ILE A 732 24.14 -16.50 39.99
N ARG A 733 23.59 -17.28 40.96
CA ARG A 733 24.25 -18.46 41.50
C ARG A 733 24.38 -19.62 40.51
N THR A 734 23.44 -19.75 39.60
CA THR A 734 23.47 -20.81 38.56
C THR A 734 24.55 -20.63 37.51
N ASN A 735 25.18 -19.45 37.42
CA ASN A 735 26.19 -19.10 36.41
C ASN A 735 25.76 -19.45 34.94
N GLY A 736 24.48 -19.32 34.66
CA GLY A 736 23.90 -19.62 33.36
C GLY A 736 23.87 -18.42 32.41
N LYS A 737 22.92 -18.43 31.46
CA LYS A 737 22.75 -17.36 30.46
C LYS A 737 22.43 -16.00 31.07
N TYR A 738 21.67 -15.98 32.18
CA TYR A 738 21.42 -14.75 32.92
C TYR A 738 22.71 -14.11 33.45
N PHE A 739 23.58 -14.94 34.05
CA PHE A 739 24.87 -14.49 34.56
C PHE A 739 25.78 -13.96 33.47
N GLU A 740 25.83 -14.62 32.29
CA GLU A 740 26.56 -14.12 31.12
C GLU A 740 26.09 -12.71 30.73
N LEU A 741 24.77 -12.49 30.61
CA LEU A 741 24.19 -11.21 30.27
C LEU A 741 24.48 -10.14 31.33
N TYR A 742 24.37 -10.51 32.61
CA TYR A 742 24.66 -9.62 33.75
C TYR A 742 26.14 -9.19 33.78
N LYS A 743 27.05 -10.15 33.55
CA LYS A 743 28.49 -9.90 33.52
C LYS A 743 28.86 -8.94 32.36
N LEU A 744 28.36 -9.19 31.17
CA LEU A 744 28.56 -8.33 30.01
C LEU A 744 28.08 -6.89 30.24
N GLN A 745 26.92 -6.72 30.88
CA GLN A 745 26.42 -5.37 31.22
C GLN A 745 27.23 -4.71 32.32
N SER A 746 27.61 -5.43 33.35
CA SER A 746 28.46 -4.92 34.45
C SER A 746 29.81 -4.50 33.97
N GLU A 747 30.46 -5.28 33.10
CA GLU A 747 31.74 -4.92 32.48
C GLU A 747 31.64 -3.69 31.58
N SER A 748 30.52 -3.57 30.81
CA SER A 748 30.28 -2.37 29.99
C SER A 748 30.05 -1.11 30.84
N LEU A 749 29.38 -1.20 31.97
CA LEU A 749 29.15 -0.09 32.89
C LEU A 749 30.49 0.34 33.55
N LYS A 750 31.31 -0.61 33.99
CA LYS A 750 32.64 -0.34 34.55
C LYS A 750 33.58 0.33 33.53
N SER A 751 33.54 -0.09 32.25
CA SER A 751 34.34 0.51 31.20
C SER A 751 33.99 1.99 30.89
N VAL A 752 32.78 2.41 31.25
CA VAL A 752 32.27 3.78 31.07
C VAL A 752 32.38 4.61 32.37
N GLY A 753 32.96 4.04 33.46
CA GLY A 753 33.13 4.73 34.74
C GLY A 753 31.82 4.97 35.53
N LEU A 754 30.83 4.15 35.31
CA LEU A 754 29.57 4.14 36.05
C LEU A 754 29.56 2.88 36.94
N ASP A 755 29.96 3.03 38.20
CA ASP A 755 29.84 1.99 39.25
C ASP A 755 28.40 1.86 39.73
#